data_c27e0cce132231c28dce299f2a91bc5b
#
_entry.id   c27e0cce132231c28dce299f2a91bc5b
#
_cell.length_a   1.000
_cell.length_b   1.000
_cell.length_c   1.000
_cell.angle_alpha   90.00
_cell.angle_beta   90.00
_cell.angle_gamma   90.00
#
_symmetry.space_group_name_H-M   'P 1'
#
loop_
_entity.id
_entity.type
_entity.pdbx_description
1 polymer ?
#
loop_
_entity_poly.entity_id
_entity_poly.type
_entity_poly.pdbx_seq_one_letter_code
_entity_poly.pdbx_strand_id
1 'polypeptide(L)'
;MRKIFLYTLTTILFSSCNNTTEHADNNRVPTEVLPIPSQQQIEWQKLETYAFIHFGLNTYNDLEWGYGNTPASTFNPTNLDCEQWVATLKQCGMKGVILTAKHHDGFCLWQTETTDYNIANSPYKNGKGDMVKELSDACRKHGLKFGLYLSPWDRNNAEYGRDDYVETYHKQIDELTSNYGELFEFWFDGANGGNGYYGGANESRSIDARKYYDYERARDTILKRHPNAMIFGGTCQTIRWVGNEQGWAGDTDWCMINPESSDNTKHLNHGSENGTHWIPAEVDVSIRPGWFYHKREDHQVKSLAHLTDIYYRSVGHNANLLLNFPINLDGKIPALDSLRAMEWYNVITNDFKDNLLKDAKINVDNERGSKFKAENVTDDNWETYWATEDDYNFGTISFTFDKPMKMNRVVLQEYIPLGQRVKDFYMEGELNGKWFRINAFDTLSTIGYKRIVRFNTVELDKLIIYFEESRGPLCINNIEAYCAPILLTEPSISRNYENIVTIESSDKDAEVYYTIDGTEPDENSLRYEKPFTYNNKGIVKAIAYDPISKKKSDVAMKELDLPKEYYETSSNNRIFDGNTNSVVYLKINEPIIITFKEEQNILGFRYTPNQTRDASGHIVDYELYVDGKLIMKLSFGNIKNNPIEQVVKFESIKGKEVKFVPMSNTDNAKNCGVAEFSVITD
;
A
#
# COMPACT_ATOMS: atom_id res chain seq x y z
N MET A 1 4.49 29.36 27.17
CA MET A 1 4.57 29.65 28.62
C MET A 1 4.60 28.29 29.33
N ARG A 2 5.77 27.89 29.79
CA ARG A 2 5.96 26.60 30.49
C ARG A 2 5.29 26.68 31.87
N LYS A 3 4.35 25.80 32.17
CA LYS A 3 3.84 25.59 33.53
C LYS A 3 4.71 24.53 34.21
N ILE A 4 5.47 24.96 35.20
CA ILE A 4 6.22 24.09 36.12
C ILE A 4 5.21 23.63 37.19
N PHE A 5 4.98 22.32 37.27
CA PHE A 5 4.25 21.72 38.40
C PHE A 5 5.25 21.29 39.49
N LEU A 6 5.06 21.86 40.64
CA LEU A 6 5.83 21.59 41.86
C LEU A 6 5.17 20.39 42.57
N TYR A 7 5.85 19.26 42.67
CA TYR A 7 5.39 18.11 43.47
C TYR A 7 5.72 18.34 44.94
N THR A 8 4.68 18.46 45.77
CA THR A 8 4.78 18.42 47.19
C THR A 8 4.59 16.99 47.69
N LEU A 9 5.63 16.42 48.26
CA LEU A 9 5.62 15.09 48.88
C LEU A 9 4.81 15.14 50.20
N THR A 10 3.62 14.56 50.21
CA THR A 10 2.84 14.39 51.42
C THR A 10 2.83 12.90 51.77
N THR A 11 3.58 12.58 52.85
CA THR A 11 3.61 11.23 53.42
C THR A 11 2.28 10.97 54.14
N ILE A 12 1.45 10.13 53.62
CA ILE A 12 0.22 9.67 54.25
C ILE A 12 0.47 8.27 54.79
N LEU A 13 0.39 8.14 56.13
CA LEU A 13 0.35 6.89 56.86
C LEU A 13 -0.97 6.16 56.54
N PHE A 14 -0.90 5.06 55.82
CA PHE A 14 -2.05 4.19 55.61
C PHE A 14 -2.24 3.29 56.85
N SER A 15 -3.31 3.54 57.58
CA SER A 15 -3.96 2.56 58.43
C SER A 15 -4.62 1.50 57.56
N SER A 16 -4.17 0.27 57.59
CA SER A 16 -4.83 -0.85 56.90
C SER A 16 -6.19 -1.14 57.52
N CYS A 17 -7.24 -0.64 56.91
CA CYS A 17 -8.55 -1.27 57.02
C CYS A 17 -8.68 -2.26 55.85
N ASN A 18 -8.60 -3.56 56.14
CA ASN A 18 -9.03 -4.61 55.22
C ASN A 18 -10.56 -4.51 55.03
N ASN A 19 -11.00 -3.70 54.08
CA ASN A 19 -12.29 -3.87 53.48
C ASN A 19 -12.06 -4.61 52.17
N THR A 20 -12.14 -5.94 52.20
CA THR A 20 -12.46 -6.74 51.02
C THR A 20 -13.91 -6.40 50.62
N THR A 21 -14.10 -5.36 49.80
CA THR A 21 -15.30 -5.28 49.00
C THR A 21 -15.22 -6.46 48.03
N GLU A 22 -16.01 -7.53 48.25
CA GLU A 22 -16.34 -8.49 47.21
C GLU A 22 -16.93 -7.68 46.07
N HIS A 23 -16.15 -7.42 45.02
CA HIS A 23 -16.66 -6.92 43.76
C HIS A 23 -17.64 -7.99 43.24
N ALA A 24 -18.92 -7.67 43.15
CA ALA A 24 -19.91 -8.54 42.57
C ALA A 24 -19.44 -8.89 41.13
N ASP A 25 -19.33 -10.21 40.85
CA ASP A 25 -18.93 -10.71 39.53
C ASP A 25 -19.83 -10.15 38.42
N ASN A 26 -19.40 -9.09 37.75
CA ASN A 26 -20.19 -8.38 36.74
C ASN A 26 -19.99 -9.02 35.36
N ASN A 27 -20.71 -10.11 35.09
CA ASN A 27 -20.68 -10.83 33.82
C ASN A 27 -21.58 -10.18 32.73
N ARG A 28 -22.02 -8.94 32.93
CA ARG A 28 -22.80 -8.21 31.93
C ARG A 28 -21.88 -7.71 30.81
N VAL A 29 -22.29 -7.95 29.56
CA VAL A 29 -21.57 -7.46 28.37
C VAL A 29 -21.44 -5.93 28.41
N PRO A 30 -20.24 -5.37 28.17
CA PRO A 30 -20.06 -3.92 28.05
C PRO A 30 -20.98 -3.31 26.98
N THR A 31 -21.45 -2.09 27.22
CA THR A 31 -22.28 -1.36 26.26
C THR A 31 -21.51 -1.11 24.97
N GLU A 32 -22.17 -1.30 23.82
CA GLU A 32 -21.63 -0.97 22.51
C GLU A 32 -21.27 0.51 22.40
N VAL A 33 -20.18 0.82 21.71
CA VAL A 33 -19.74 2.17 21.35
C VAL A 33 -19.91 2.36 19.84
N LEU A 34 -20.99 3.05 19.48
CA LEU A 34 -21.38 3.24 18.07
C LEU A 34 -20.38 4.11 17.28
N PRO A 35 -20.30 3.90 15.96
CA PRO A 35 -20.90 2.80 15.19
C PRO A 35 -20.15 1.48 15.41
N ILE A 36 -20.86 0.37 15.22
CA ILE A 36 -20.30 -0.99 15.28
C ILE A 36 -20.23 -1.59 13.86
N PRO A 37 -19.32 -2.55 13.60
CA PRO A 37 -19.26 -3.25 12.32
C PRO A 37 -20.45 -4.18 12.12
N SER A 38 -20.83 -4.40 10.88
CA SER A 38 -21.64 -5.55 10.50
C SER A 38 -20.80 -6.83 10.57
N GLN A 39 -21.49 -8.01 10.63
CA GLN A 39 -20.79 -9.29 10.62
C GLN A 39 -19.94 -9.46 9.34
N GLN A 40 -20.42 -8.97 8.20
CA GLN A 40 -19.68 -9.01 6.93
C GLN A 40 -18.38 -8.19 6.99
N GLN A 41 -18.42 -7.03 7.63
CA GLN A 41 -17.21 -6.19 7.82
C GLN A 41 -16.21 -6.86 8.75
N ILE A 42 -16.66 -7.55 9.80
CA ILE A 42 -15.78 -8.33 10.68
C ILE A 42 -15.10 -9.46 9.89
N GLU A 43 -15.87 -10.24 9.12
CA GLU A 43 -15.31 -11.35 8.33
C GLU A 43 -14.37 -10.85 7.22
N TRP A 44 -14.63 -9.67 6.67
CA TRP A 44 -13.72 -9.02 5.72
C TRP A 44 -12.43 -8.57 6.40
N GLN A 45 -12.48 -7.91 7.57
CA GLN A 45 -11.27 -7.50 8.30
C GLN A 45 -10.38 -8.71 8.66
N LYS A 46 -10.96 -9.87 8.97
CA LYS A 46 -10.23 -11.11 9.22
C LYS A 46 -9.46 -11.66 8.01
N LEU A 47 -9.72 -11.19 6.80
CA LEU A 47 -8.94 -11.59 5.62
C LEU A 47 -7.53 -11.01 5.66
N GLU A 48 -7.36 -9.80 6.18
CA GLU A 48 -6.10 -9.06 6.30
C GLU A 48 -5.40 -8.81 4.95
N THR A 49 -5.14 -9.86 4.16
CA THR A 49 -4.39 -9.78 2.90
C THR A 49 -5.07 -10.54 1.76
N TYR A 50 -5.21 -9.88 0.63
CA TYR A 50 -5.72 -10.48 -0.61
C TYR A 50 -5.12 -9.75 -1.82
N ALA A 51 -5.31 -10.31 -3.01
CA ALA A 51 -4.61 -9.88 -4.21
C ALA A 51 -5.49 -9.08 -5.16
N PHE A 52 -4.90 -8.10 -5.82
CA PHE A 52 -5.44 -7.47 -7.01
C PHE A 52 -4.73 -8.04 -8.25
N ILE A 53 -5.45 -8.18 -9.35
CA ILE A 53 -4.88 -8.53 -10.66
C ILE A 53 -5.30 -7.50 -11.69
N HIS A 54 -4.31 -6.80 -12.26
CA HIS A 54 -4.48 -5.94 -13.41
C HIS A 54 -3.95 -6.63 -14.65
N PHE A 55 -4.85 -6.87 -15.61
CA PHE A 55 -4.53 -7.44 -16.91
C PHE A 55 -5.55 -6.98 -17.96
N GLY A 56 -5.12 -6.76 -19.18
CA GLY A 56 -5.99 -6.30 -20.25
C GLY A 56 -5.22 -5.70 -21.41
N LEU A 57 -5.87 -4.90 -22.25
CA LEU A 57 -5.23 -4.22 -23.38
C LEU A 57 -4.11 -3.27 -22.94
N ASN A 58 -4.20 -2.70 -21.74
CA ASN A 58 -3.16 -1.81 -21.19
C ASN A 58 -1.82 -2.51 -21.08
N THR A 59 -1.79 -3.79 -20.69
CA THR A 59 -0.58 -4.63 -20.67
C THR A 59 0.09 -4.70 -22.05
N TYR A 60 -0.69 -4.86 -23.12
CA TYR A 60 -0.18 -5.00 -24.48
C TYR A 60 0.24 -3.67 -25.12
N ASN A 61 -0.31 -2.56 -24.61
CA ASN A 61 0.02 -1.21 -25.08
C ASN A 61 1.10 -0.53 -24.24
N ASP A 62 1.60 -1.18 -23.20
CA ASP A 62 2.56 -0.60 -22.25
C ASP A 62 2.02 0.69 -21.58
N LEU A 63 0.72 0.71 -21.24
CA LEU A 63 0.01 1.84 -20.67
C LEU A 63 -0.67 1.50 -19.35
N GLU A 64 -0.77 2.49 -18.45
CA GLU A 64 -1.61 2.41 -17.25
C GLU A 64 -3.08 2.72 -17.59
N TRP A 65 -3.31 3.75 -18.37
CA TRP A 65 -4.64 4.22 -18.76
C TRP A 65 -4.81 4.27 -20.26
N GLY A 66 -5.20 3.16 -20.87
CA GLY A 66 -5.49 3.07 -22.30
C GLY A 66 -6.56 4.08 -22.73
N TYR A 67 -6.42 4.61 -23.95
CA TYR A 67 -7.31 5.67 -24.49
C TYR A 67 -8.69 5.16 -24.91
N GLY A 68 -8.86 3.83 -25.03
CA GLY A 68 -10.11 3.20 -25.47
C GLY A 68 -10.22 2.98 -26.98
N ASN A 69 -9.15 3.18 -27.73
CA ASN A 69 -9.12 3.02 -29.20
C ASN A 69 -8.27 1.85 -29.68
N THR A 70 -7.68 1.07 -28.78
CA THR A 70 -6.88 -0.11 -29.13
C THR A 70 -7.79 -1.20 -29.68
N PRO A 71 -7.47 -1.81 -30.83
CA PRO A 71 -8.27 -2.91 -31.36
C PRO A 71 -8.37 -4.08 -30.37
N ALA A 72 -9.54 -4.67 -30.18
CA ALA A 72 -9.74 -5.86 -29.35
C ALA A 72 -8.83 -7.03 -29.77
N SER A 73 -8.46 -7.10 -31.05
CA SER A 73 -7.56 -8.11 -31.61
C SER A 73 -6.12 -8.04 -31.05
N THR A 74 -5.75 -6.95 -30.37
CA THR A 74 -4.47 -6.82 -29.68
C THR A 74 -4.40 -7.71 -28.42
N PHE A 75 -5.53 -8.04 -27.81
CA PHE A 75 -5.59 -8.94 -26.66
C PHE A 75 -5.41 -10.39 -27.10
N ASN A 76 -4.19 -10.90 -26.99
CA ASN A 76 -3.88 -12.27 -27.42
C ASN A 76 -2.82 -12.93 -26.50
N PRO A 77 -3.14 -13.22 -25.25
CA PRO A 77 -2.24 -13.95 -24.37
C PRO A 77 -2.00 -15.38 -24.88
N THR A 78 -0.74 -15.78 -24.99
CA THR A 78 -0.34 -17.08 -25.55
C THR A 78 -0.29 -18.21 -24.52
N ASN A 79 -0.07 -17.88 -23.25
CA ASN A 79 0.11 -18.83 -22.15
C ASN A 79 -0.70 -18.46 -20.91
N LEU A 80 -1.87 -17.81 -21.10
CA LEU A 80 -2.72 -17.41 -19.98
C LEU A 80 -3.09 -18.62 -19.11
N ASP A 81 -2.85 -18.49 -17.81
CA ASP A 81 -3.00 -19.57 -16.85
C ASP A 81 -3.50 -19.05 -15.49
N CYS A 82 -4.81 -18.91 -15.36
CA CYS A 82 -5.45 -18.48 -14.10
C CYS A 82 -5.18 -19.44 -12.93
N GLU A 83 -4.91 -20.73 -13.21
CA GLU A 83 -4.52 -21.70 -12.18
C GLU A 83 -3.15 -21.36 -11.59
N GLN A 84 -2.18 -20.93 -12.44
CA GLN A 84 -0.87 -20.47 -11.97
C GLN A 84 -1.03 -19.22 -11.09
N TRP A 85 -1.89 -18.27 -11.47
CA TRP A 85 -2.12 -17.07 -10.67
C TRP A 85 -2.61 -17.45 -9.27
N VAL A 86 -3.71 -18.21 -9.20
CA VAL A 86 -4.37 -18.56 -7.94
C VAL A 86 -3.47 -19.44 -7.06
N ALA A 87 -2.77 -20.42 -7.67
CA ALA A 87 -1.84 -21.27 -6.93
C ALA A 87 -0.68 -20.47 -6.33
N THR A 88 -0.10 -19.53 -7.09
CA THR A 88 0.94 -18.62 -6.60
C THR A 88 0.43 -17.74 -5.46
N LEU A 89 -0.71 -17.08 -5.64
CA LEU A 89 -1.29 -16.19 -4.64
C LEU A 89 -1.62 -16.91 -3.34
N LYS A 90 -2.14 -18.13 -3.44
CA LYS A 90 -2.41 -18.99 -2.27
C LYS A 90 -1.12 -19.34 -1.51
N GLN A 91 -0.04 -19.66 -2.22
CA GLN A 91 1.29 -19.91 -1.61
C GLN A 91 1.86 -18.68 -0.92
N CYS A 92 1.50 -17.49 -1.39
CA CYS A 92 1.86 -16.20 -0.77
C CYS A 92 0.89 -15.78 0.36
N GLY A 93 0.00 -16.65 0.81
CA GLY A 93 -0.90 -16.40 1.94
C GLY A 93 -2.12 -15.53 1.62
N MET A 94 -2.35 -15.17 0.35
CA MET A 94 -3.53 -14.38 -0.05
C MET A 94 -4.83 -15.15 0.21
N LYS A 95 -5.85 -14.44 0.69
CA LYS A 95 -7.15 -15.03 1.05
C LYS A 95 -8.21 -14.88 -0.04
N GLY A 96 -7.99 -13.96 -0.96
CA GLY A 96 -8.89 -13.66 -2.07
C GLY A 96 -8.15 -13.04 -3.25
N VAL A 97 -8.89 -12.87 -4.36
CA VAL A 97 -8.38 -12.24 -5.59
C VAL A 97 -9.48 -11.34 -6.15
N ILE A 98 -9.14 -10.10 -6.48
CA ILE A 98 -9.99 -9.17 -7.22
C ILE A 98 -9.41 -9.00 -8.63
N LEU A 99 -10.26 -9.14 -9.66
CA LEU A 99 -9.88 -8.97 -11.06
C LEU A 99 -10.41 -7.66 -11.62
N THR A 100 -9.58 -6.90 -12.33
CA THR A 100 -10.04 -5.80 -13.18
C THR A 100 -10.80 -6.34 -14.40
N ALA A 101 -12.10 -6.63 -14.25
CA ALA A 101 -12.92 -7.16 -15.34
C ALA A 101 -13.05 -6.19 -16.50
N LYS A 102 -13.10 -4.88 -16.22
CA LYS A 102 -13.03 -3.77 -17.20
C LYS A 102 -12.29 -2.60 -16.56
N HIS A 103 -11.18 -2.16 -17.14
CA HIS A 103 -10.48 -0.94 -16.74
C HIS A 103 -11.00 0.28 -17.51
N HIS A 104 -10.40 1.47 -17.32
CA HIS A 104 -10.84 2.75 -17.91
C HIS A 104 -10.84 2.78 -19.44
N ASP A 105 -10.05 1.92 -20.09
CA ASP A 105 -10.04 1.78 -21.55
C ASP A 105 -11.34 1.20 -22.12
N GLY A 106 -12.17 0.57 -21.25
CA GLY A 106 -13.49 0.04 -21.60
C GLY A 106 -13.48 -1.41 -22.11
N PHE A 107 -12.29 -2.05 -22.22
CA PHE A 107 -12.20 -3.43 -22.71
C PHE A 107 -12.70 -4.44 -21.65
N CYS A 108 -13.73 -5.20 -22.02
CA CYS A 108 -14.36 -6.18 -21.12
C CYS A 108 -13.69 -7.56 -21.24
N LEU A 109 -13.22 -8.12 -20.13
CA LEU A 109 -12.56 -9.42 -20.07
C LEU A 109 -13.54 -10.62 -20.01
N TRP A 110 -14.81 -10.38 -20.23
CA TRP A 110 -15.88 -11.39 -20.35
C TRP A 110 -16.70 -11.14 -21.60
N GLN A 111 -17.51 -12.11 -22.00
CA GLN A 111 -18.36 -12.03 -23.18
C GLN A 111 -19.64 -11.23 -22.88
N THR A 112 -19.50 -9.91 -22.69
CA THR A 112 -20.63 -9.04 -22.43
C THR A 112 -21.49 -8.87 -23.70
N GLU A 113 -22.80 -8.73 -23.49
CA GLU A 113 -23.75 -8.37 -24.56
C GLU A 113 -23.86 -6.85 -24.75
N THR A 114 -23.19 -6.05 -23.92
CA THR A 114 -23.37 -4.59 -23.87
C THR A 114 -22.49 -3.81 -24.84
N THR A 115 -21.40 -4.41 -25.31
CA THR A 115 -20.44 -3.80 -26.24
C THR A 115 -19.66 -4.85 -27.01
N ASP A 116 -19.27 -4.53 -28.24
CA ASP A 116 -18.33 -5.35 -29.03
C ASP A 116 -16.87 -5.20 -28.57
N TYR A 117 -16.57 -4.24 -27.68
CA TYR A 117 -15.23 -4.03 -27.16
C TYR A 117 -14.96 -4.98 -26.00
N ASN A 118 -14.87 -6.27 -26.32
CA ASN A 118 -14.74 -7.33 -25.35
C ASN A 118 -13.89 -8.50 -25.85
N ILE A 119 -13.60 -9.45 -24.97
CA ILE A 119 -12.73 -10.59 -25.21
C ILE A 119 -13.24 -11.54 -26.32
N ALA A 120 -14.54 -11.57 -26.62
CA ALA A 120 -15.10 -12.38 -27.72
C ALA A 120 -14.64 -11.88 -29.09
N ASN A 121 -14.31 -10.60 -29.22
CA ASN A 121 -13.76 -9.99 -30.45
C ASN A 121 -12.22 -9.98 -30.48
N SER A 122 -11.57 -10.69 -29.56
CA SER A 122 -10.13 -10.94 -29.55
C SER A 122 -9.80 -12.32 -30.13
N PRO A 123 -8.56 -12.56 -30.60
CA PRO A 123 -8.13 -13.89 -31.02
C PRO A 123 -7.98 -14.91 -29.88
N TYR A 124 -8.03 -14.45 -28.63
CA TYR A 124 -7.90 -15.33 -27.47
C TYR A 124 -8.94 -16.44 -27.50
N LYS A 125 -8.48 -17.70 -27.48
CA LYS A 125 -9.30 -18.92 -27.60
C LYS A 125 -10.30 -18.88 -28.77
N ASN A 126 -9.90 -18.24 -29.88
CA ASN A 126 -10.74 -18.04 -31.06
C ASN A 126 -12.08 -17.33 -30.73
N GLY A 127 -12.05 -16.31 -29.88
CA GLY A 127 -13.22 -15.54 -29.45
C GLY A 127 -14.11 -16.25 -28.42
N LYS A 128 -13.68 -17.39 -27.87
CA LYS A 128 -14.43 -18.15 -26.85
C LYS A 128 -13.89 -18.00 -25.44
N GLY A 129 -12.91 -17.12 -25.24
CA GLY A 129 -12.34 -16.85 -23.94
C GLY A 129 -13.32 -16.10 -23.02
N ASP A 130 -13.24 -16.37 -21.73
CA ASP A 130 -13.92 -15.63 -20.67
C ASP A 130 -13.01 -15.66 -19.45
N MET A 131 -12.23 -14.60 -19.27
CA MET A 131 -11.20 -14.57 -18.25
C MET A 131 -11.79 -14.42 -16.86
N VAL A 132 -12.91 -13.74 -16.72
CA VAL A 132 -13.65 -13.64 -15.45
C VAL A 132 -14.07 -15.01 -14.98
N LYS A 133 -14.61 -15.83 -15.89
CA LYS A 133 -14.99 -17.21 -15.61
C LYS A 133 -13.77 -18.07 -15.25
N GLU A 134 -12.71 -17.98 -16.04
CA GLU A 134 -11.50 -18.78 -15.84
C GLU A 134 -10.88 -18.54 -14.47
N LEU A 135 -10.80 -17.27 -14.06
CA LEU A 135 -10.26 -16.93 -12.74
C LEU A 135 -11.21 -17.29 -11.60
N SER A 136 -12.53 -17.07 -11.75
CA SER A 136 -13.49 -17.45 -10.71
C SER A 136 -13.52 -18.95 -10.47
N ASP A 137 -13.41 -19.76 -11.52
CA ASP A 137 -13.32 -21.22 -11.43
C ASP A 137 -12.02 -21.67 -10.74
N ALA A 138 -10.89 -21.04 -11.06
CA ALA A 138 -9.61 -21.30 -10.39
C ALA A 138 -9.66 -20.91 -8.90
N CYS A 139 -10.23 -19.75 -8.55
CA CYS A 139 -10.41 -19.35 -7.16
C CYS A 139 -11.24 -20.36 -6.37
N ARG A 140 -12.37 -20.80 -6.93
CA ARG A 140 -13.23 -21.81 -6.31
C ARG A 140 -12.51 -23.14 -6.10
N LYS A 141 -11.74 -23.58 -7.09
CA LYS A 141 -10.96 -24.82 -7.03
C LYS A 141 -9.90 -24.79 -5.94
N HIS A 142 -9.22 -23.64 -5.76
CA HIS A 142 -8.15 -23.48 -4.77
C HIS A 142 -8.64 -22.96 -3.41
N GLY A 143 -9.92 -22.61 -3.28
CA GLY A 143 -10.50 -22.11 -2.04
C GLY A 143 -10.11 -20.68 -1.68
N LEU A 144 -9.80 -19.83 -2.69
CA LEU A 144 -9.65 -18.39 -2.52
C LEU A 144 -11.00 -17.70 -2.76
N LYS A 145 -11.24 -16.59 -2.05
CA LYS A 145 -12.39 -15.74 -2.32
C LYS A 145 -12.18 -15.00 -3.66
N PHE A 146 -13.29 -14.74 -4.37
CA PHE A 146 -13.27 -14.05 -5.64
C PHE A 146 -13.99 -12.72 -5.55
N GLY A 147 -13.40 -11.66 -6.09
CA GLY A 147 -13.96 -10.33 -6.19
C GLY A 147 -13.76 -9.74 -7.59
N LEU A 148 -14.46 -8.67 -7.88
CA LEU A 148 -14.46 -8.02 -9.18
C LEU A 148 -14.29 -6.50 -9.05
N TYR A 149 -13.48 -5.94 -9.93
CA TYR A 149 -13.40 -4.52 -10.19
C TYR A 149 -14.05 -4.20 -11.54
N LEU A 150 -14.90 -3.20 -11.57
CA LEU A 150 -15.53 -2.68 -12.77
C LEU A 150 -15.38 -1.17 -12.82
N SER A 151 -14.50 -0.66 -13.70
CA SER A 151 -14.36 0.78 -13.90
C SER A 151 -15.69 1.42 -14.30
N PRO A 152 -16.16 2.44 -13.56
CA PRO A 152 -17.31 3.23 -13.99
C PRO A 152 -16.97 4.10 -15.20
N TRP A 153 -15.71 4.55 -15.33
CA TRP A 153 -15.23 5.29 -16.49
C TRP A 153 -14.97 4.34 -17.66
N ASP A 154 -15.50 4.69 -18.83
CA ASP A 154 -15.35 3.92 -20.06
C ASP A 154 -14.93 4.84 -21.20
N ARG A 155 -13.65 4.81 -21.54
CA ARG A 155 -13.05 5.67 -22.56
C ARG A 155 -13.34 5.22 -24.01
N ASN A 156 -13.83 3.98 -24.18
CA ASN A 156 -14.25 3.46 -25.49
C ASN A 156 -15.68 3.84 -25.84
N ASN A 157 -16.62 3.75 -24.87
CA ASN A 157 -18.05 3.84 -25.12
C ASN A 157 -18.50 5.22 -25.61
N ALA A 158 -19.18 5.26 -26.75
CA ALA A 158 -19.67 6.50 -27.35
C ALA A 158 -20.70 7.25 -26.49
N GLU A 159 -21.44 6.52 -25.64
CA GLU A 159 -22.50 7.09 -24.79
C GLU A 159 -22.01 7.45 -23.37
N TYR A 160 -20.73 7.22 -23.02
CA TYR A 160 -20.21 7.63 -21.73
C TYR A 160 -20.49 9.13 -21.47
N GLY A 161 -20.97 9.46 -20.28
CA GLY A 161 -21.40 10.80 -19.90
C GLY A 161 -22.84 11.15 -20.30
N ARG A 162 -23.62 10.17 -20.82
CA ARG A 162 -25.04 10.25 -21.14
C ARG A 162 -25.83 9.16 -20.40
N ASP A 163 -27.16 9.31 -20.33
CA ASP A 163 -28.00 8.35 -19.58
C ASP A 163 -27.95 6.92 -20.14
N ASP A 164 -27.81 6.76 -21.46
CA ASP A 164 -27.73 5.44 -22.11
C ASP A 164 -26.51 4.63 -21.64
N TYR A 165 -25.40 5.28 -21.27
CA TYR A 165 -24.26 4.58 -20.68
C TYR A 165 -24.56 4.03 -19.29
N VAL A 166 -25.34 4.74 -18.49
CA VAL A 166 -25.71 4.28 -17.14
C VAL A 166 -26.42 2.93 -17.23
N GLU A 167 -27.35 2.77 -18.18
CA GLU A 167 -28.02 1.49 -18.41
C GLU A 167 -27.04 0.39 -18.89
N THR A 168 -26.09 0.74 -19.76
CA THR A 168 -25.00 -0.17 -20.16
C THR A 168 -24.20 -0.65 -18.96
N TYR A 169 -23.78 0.29 -18.09
CA TYR A 169 -22.99 0.02 -16.90
C TYR A 169 -23.73 -0.91 -15.92
N HIS A 170 -25.02 -0.65 -15.68
CA HIS A 170 -25.84 -1.51 -14.80
C HIS A 170 -26.10 -2.90 -15.38
N LYS A 171 -26.20 -3.05 -16.72
CA LYS A 171 -26.25 -4.38 -17.36
C LYS A 171 -24.94 -5.13 -17.15
N GLN A 172 -23.78 -4.47 -17.25
CA GLN A 172 -22.48 -5.08 -16.96
C GLN A 172 -22.39 -5.55 -15.51
N ILE A 173 -22.88 -4.77 -14.54
CA ILE A 173 -22.97 -5.18 -13.13
C ILE A 173 -23.88 -6.42 -13.00
N ASP A 174 -25.03 -6.42 -13.69
CA ASP A 174 -25.96 -7.53 -13.67
C ASP A 174 -25.35 -8.84 -14.21
N GLU A 175 -24.66 -8.78 -15.36
CA GLU A 175 -23.92 -9.90 -15.96
C GLU A 175 -22.85 -10.45 -15.00
N LEU A 176 -22.01 -9.55 -14.45
CA LEU A 176 -20.89 -9.91 -13.59
C LEU A 176 -21.34 -10.51 -12.26
N THR A 177 -22.44 -10.06 -11.70
CA THR A 177 -22.98 -10.56 -10.45
C THR A 177 -23.84 -11.83 -10.62
N SER A 178 -24.27 -12.17 -11.85
CA SER A 178 -25.12 -13.31 -12.13
C SER A 178 -24.36 -14.58 -12.50
N ASN A 179 -23.17 -14.46 -13.14
CA ASN A 179 -22.60 -15.53 -13.93
C ASN A 179 -21.36 -16.20 -13.34
N TYR A 180 -20.73 -15.62 -12.29
CA TYR A 180 -19.36 -16.00 -11.88
C TYR A 180 -19.25 -16.53 -10.45
N GLY A 181 -20.37 -16.83 -9.79
CA GLY A 181 -20.40 -17.38 -8.43
C GLY A 181 -20.35 -16.31 -7.35
N GLU A 182 -20.05 -16.70 -6.11
CA GLU A 182 -20.07 -15.81 -4.96
C GLU A 182 -18.92 -14.79 -5.03
N LEU A 183 -19.27 -13.53 -4.76
CA LEU A 183 -18.32 -12.43 -4.65
C LEU A 183 -18.14 -12.03 -3.19
N PHE A 184 -16.88 -11.81 -2.76
CA PHE A 184 -16.61 -11.27 -1.43
C PHE A 184 -16.47 -9.74 -1.45
N GLU A 185 -16.14 -9.17 -2.62
CA GLU A 185 -15.94 -7.74 -2.80
C GLU A 185 -16.24 -7.32 -4.24
N PHE A 186 -16.86 -6.14 -4.40
CA PHE A 186 -17.08 -5.47 -5.66
C PHE A 186 -16.48 -4.06 -5.61
N TRP A 187 -15.59 -3.75 -6.54
CA TRP A 187 -14.72 -2.59 -6.52
C TRP A 187 -15.08 -1.56 -7.61
N PHE A 188 -15.43 -0.35 -7.20
CA PHE A 188 -15.68 0.79 -8.09
C PHE A 188 -14.51 1.75 -8.00
N ASP A 189 -13.86 2.02 -9.13
CA ASP A 189 -12.78 3.00 -9.19
C ASP A 189 -13.29 4.43 -9.06
N GLY A 190 -12.53 5.28 -8.38
CA GLY A 190 -12.84 6.69 -8.22
C GLY A 190 -12.51 7.55 -9.45
N ALA A 191 -11.71 7.06 -10.40
CA ALA A 191 -11.38 7.79 -11.61
C ALA A 191 -12.59 7.90 -12.53
N ASN A 192 -12.84 9.10 -13.03
CA ASN A 192 -13.98 9.38 -13.87
C ASN A 192 -13.78 10.61 -14.75
N GLY A 193 -14.36 10.60 -15.93
CA GLY A 193 -14.32 11.72 -16.88
C GLY A 193 -12.92 11.97 -17.46
N GLY A 194 -12.80 12.91 -18.35
CA GLY A 194 -11.56 13.25 -19.01
C GLY A 194 -11.51 12.83 -20.48
N ASN A 195 -10.29 12.79 -21.04
CA ASN A 195 -10.05 12.46 -22.44
C ASN A 195 -10.33 10.99 -22.74
N GLY A 196 -10.93 10.70 -23.88
CA GLY A 196 -11.19 9.34 -24.33
C GLY A 196 -11.51 9.26 -25.82
N TYR A 197 -11.49 8.05 -26.35
CA TYR A 197 -11.89 7.74 -27.74
C TYR A 197 -13.38 8.00 -27.95
N TYR A 198 -14.23 7.57 -27.01
CA TYR A 198 -15.69 7.76 -27.00
C TYR A 198 -16.35 7.50 -28.38
N GLY A 199 -16.09 6.30 -28.95
CA GLY A 199 -16.63 5.90 -30.24
C GLY A 199 -16.12 6.71 -31.44
N GLY A 200 -14.96 7.35 -31.33
CA GLY A 200 -14.34 8.19 -32.36
C GLY A 200 -14.53 9.69 -32.16
N ALA A 201 -15.24 10.12 -31.11
CA ALA A 201 -15.42 11.55 -30.82
C ALA A 201 -14.08 12.22 -30.43
N ASN A 202 -13.17 11.47 -29.75
CA ASN A 202 -11.84 11.94 -29.32
C ASN A 202 -11.91 13.26 -28.56
N GLU A 203 -12.71 13.31 -27.53
CA GLU A 203 -13.00 14.50 -26.74
C GLU A 203 -12.76 14.28 -25.24
N SER A 204 -12.96 15.32 -24.46
CA SER A 204 -12.98 15.24 -23.00
C SER A 204 -14.42 15.35 -22.50
N ARG A 205 -14.82 14.46 -21.57
CA ARG A 205 -16.14 14.46 -20.96
C ARG A 205 -16.03 14.65 -19.46
N SER A 206 -16.96 15.40 -18.88
CA SER A 206 -17.05 15.65 -17.45
C SER A 206 -18.44 15.25 -16.95
N ILE A 207 -18.48 14.59 -15.79
CA ILE A 207 -19.70 14.14 -15.13
C ILE A 207 -19.66 14.46 -13.64
N ASP A 208 -20.81 14.49 -12.98
CA ASP A 208 -20.90 14.44 -11.52
C ASP A 208 -20.97 12.97 -11.09
N ALA A 209 -19.82 12.39 -10.77
CA ALA A 209 -19.69 10.97 -10.45
C ALA A 209 -20.59 10.52 -9.29
N ARG A 210 -20.89 11.41 -8.37
CA ARG A 210 -21.75 11.08 -7.20
C ARG A 210 -23.21 10.80 -7.60
N LYS A 211 -23.66 11.34 -8.72
CA LYS A 211 -25.04 11.22 -9.19
C LYS A 211 -25.18 10.37 -10.45
N TYR A 212 -24.17 10.47 -11.33
CA TYR A 212 -24.26 9.94 -12.68
C TYR A 212 -24.39 8.42 -12.73
N TYR A 213 -23.61 7.68 -11.91
CA TYR A 213 -23.53 6.22 -12.02
C TYR A 213 -24.63 5.46 -11.30
N ASP A 214 -25.51 6.12 -10.52
CA ASP A 214 -26.56 5.50 -9.71
C ASP A 214 -26.02 4.34 -8.84
N TYR A 215 -25.06 4.68 -7.97
CA TYR A 215 -24.39 3.69 -7.10
C TYR A 215 -25.35 2.98 -6.13
N GLU A 216 -26.50 3.59 -5.79
CA GLU A 216 -27.50 2.92 -4.95
C GLU A 216 -28.10 1.73 -5.68
N ARG A 217 -28.50 1.90 -6.94
CA ARG A 217 -28.97 0.80 -7.80
C ARG A 217 -27.89 -0.26 -8.01
N ALA A 218 -26.63 0.13 -8.16
CA ALA A 218 -25.49 -0.78 -8.28
C ALA A 218 -25.35 -1.63 -7.01
N ARG A 219 -25.31 -0.99 -5.83
CA ARG A 219 -25.28 -1.67 -4.54
C ARG A 219 -26.42 -2.67 -4.38
N ASP A 220 -27.65 -2.23 -4.64
CA ASP A 220 -28.85 -3.07 -4.46
C ASP A 220 -28.80 -4.31 -5.38
N THR A 221 -28.30 -4.16 -6.62
CA THR A 221 -28.09 -5.28 -7.54
C THR A 221 -27.06 -6.27 -7.01
N ILE A 222 -25.92 -5.78 -6.52
CA ILE A 222 -24.84 -6.58 -5.97
C ILE A 222 -25.31 -7.32 -4.71
N LEU A 223 -25.82 -6.59 -3.72
CA LEU A 223 -26.18 -7.17 -2.42
C LEU A 223 -27.40 -8.10 -2.49
N LYS A 224 -28.29 -7.95 -3.46
CA LYS A 224 -29.38 -8.89 -3.71
C LYS A 224 -28.88 -10.30 -4.04
N ARG A 225 -27.74 -10.41 -4.73
CA ARG A 225 -27.14 -11.68 -5.15
C ARG A 225 -26.02 -12.13 -4.22
N HIS A 226 -25.26 -11.18 -3.69
CA HIS A 226 -24.09 -11.39 -2.85
C HIS A 226 -24.24 -10.59 -1.54
N PRO A 227 -25.12 -11.02 -0.62
CA PRO A 227 -25.44 -10.25 0.59
C PRO A 227 -24.24 -10.04 1.53
N ASN A 228 -23.19 -10.84 1.34
CA ASN A 228 -21.96 -10.75 2.12
C ASN A 228 -20.82 -9.98 1.41
N ALA A 229 -21.07 -9.47 0.20
CA ALA A 229 -20.04 -8.75 -0.55
C ALA A 229 -19.79 -7.38 0.06
N MET A 230 -18.51 -7.02 0.16
CA MET A 230 -18.11 -5.65 0.48
C MET A 230 -18.14 -4.79 -0.79
N ILE A 231 -18.38 -3.50 -0.62
CA ILE A 231 -18.41 -2.54 -1.72
C ILE A 231 -17.34 -1.50 -1.46
N PHE A 232 -16.37 -1.45 -2.37
CA PHE A 232 -15.34 -0.42 -2.39
C PHE A 232 -15.73 0.70 -3.37
N GLY A 233 -15.56 1.95 -2.94
CA GLY A 233 -15.80 3.11 -3.78
C GLY A 233 -17.27 3.46 -3.99
N GLY A 234 -17.49 4.49 -4.81
CA GLY A 234 -18.82 5.05 -5.02
C GLY A 234 -19.38 5.78 -3.80
N THR A 235 -20.69 6.05 -3.80
CA THR A 235 -21.38 6.76 -2.71
C THR A 235 -21.96 5.83 -1.64
N CYS A 236 -21.96 4.51 -1.88
CA CYS A 236 -22.54 3.48 -1.02
C CYS A 236 -21.48 2.47 -0.51
N GLN A 237 -20.26 2.92 -0.38
CA GLN A 237 -19.13 2.09 0.05
C GLN A 237 -19.30 1.54 1.46
N THR A 238 -18.89 0.28 1.66
CA THR A 238 -18.86 -0.39 2.97
C THR A 238 -17.43 -0.54 3.50
N ILE A 239 -16.44 -0.32 2.64
CA ILE A 239 -15.02 -0.19 2.92
C ILE A 239 -14.50 1.03 2.17
N ARG A 240 -13.42 1.65 2.64
CA ARG A 240 -12.89 2.89 2.05
C ARG A 240 -11.48 2.73 1.53
N TRP A 241 -11.18 3.44 0.48
CA TRP A 241 -9.82 3.70 0.08
C TRP A 241 -9.05 4.46 1.18
N VAL A 242 -7.80 4.07 1.43
CA VAL A 242 -6.95 4.73 2.43
C VAL A 242 -6.41 6.10 2.00
N GLY A 243 -6.63 6.50 0.73
CA GLY A 243 -6.25 7.82 0.22
C GLY A 243 -4.84 7.91 -0.38
N ASN A 244 -4.14 6.80 -0.51
CA ASN A 244 -2.84 6.70 -1.21
C ASN A 244 -2.65 5.29 -1.77
N GLU A 245 -1.72 5.15 -2.73
CA GLU A 245 -1.32 3.87 -3.35
C GLU A 245 0.14 3.50 -2.99
N GLN A 246 0.63 4.02 -1.86
CA GLN A 246 2.01 3.79 -1.39
C GLN A 246 2.10 2.63 -0.39
N GLY A 247 0.97 2.08 0.03
CA GLY A 247 0.94 0.89 0.88
C GLY A 247 0.87 1.18 2.39
N TRP A 248 0.24 2.29 2.84
CA TRP A 248 0.16 2.60 4.26
C TRP A 248 -1.16 3.27 4.69
N ALA A 249 -1.62 2.91 5.87
CA ALA A 249 -2.64 3.61 6.64
C ALA A 249 -1.99 4.53 7.68
N GLY A 250 -2.73 5.49 8.21
CA GLY A 250 -2.24 6.41 9.22
C GLY A 250 -1.87 5.71 10.53
N ASP A 251 -0.96 6.31 11.31
CA ASP A 251 -0.63 5.84 12.66
C ASP A 251 -1.87 5.83 13.56
N THR A 252 -2.76 6.79 13.36
CA THR A 252 -4.12 6.81 13.90
C THR A 252 -5.05 6.37 12.79
N ASP A 253 -5.79 5.27 12.98
CA ASP A 253 -6.80 4.81 12.04
C ASP A 253 -8.07 4.37 12.75
N TRP A 254 -9.14 5.15 12.52
CA TRP A 254 -10.48 4.82 12.94
C TRP A 254 -11.23 4.11 11.80
N CYS A 255 -11.86 2.98 12.11
CA CYS A 255 -12.78 2.34 11.15
C CYS A 255 -14.01 3.20 10.85
N MET A 256 -14.19 4.31 11.55
CA MET A 256 -15.34 5.18 11.46
C MET A 256 -15.07 6.39 10.57
N ILE A 257 -16.05 6.80 9.77
CA ILE A 257 -15.99 7.98 8.92
C ILE A 257 -17.39 8.54 8.68
N ASN A 258 -17.46 9.82 8.30
CA ASN A 258 -18.66 10.41 7.72
C ASN A 258 -18.59 10.27 6.20
N PRO A 259 -19.51 9.56 5.54
CA PRO A 259 -19.46 9.35 4.08
C PRO A 259 -19.36 10.63 3.26
N GLU A 260 -19.96 11.73 3.73
CA GLU A 260 -19.91 13.03 3.06
C GLU A 260 -18.52 13.68 3.06
N SER A 261 -17.64 13.28 3.98
CA SER A 261 -16.26 13.80 4.07
C SER A 261 -15.22 12.93 3.37
N SER A 262 -15.65 11.89 2.67
CA SER A 262 -14.77 10.92 1.99
C SER A 262 -13.91 11.52 0.86
N ASP A 263 -14.22 12.71 0.38
CA ASP A 263 -13.43 13.40 -0.66
C ASP A 263 -12.13 14.04 -0.12
N ASN A 264 -11.93 14.02 1.19
CA ASN A 264 -10.73 14.56 1.81
C ASN A 264 -9.74 13.40 2.10
N THR A 265 -8.68 13.30 1.33
CA THR A 265 -7.65 12.24 1.45
C THR A 265 -7.10 12.12 2.87
N LYS A 266 -7.02 13.22 3.62
CA LYS A 266 -6.57 13.22 5.01
C LYS A 266 -7.53 12.47 5.95
N HIS A 267 -8.85 12.56 5.72
CA HIS A 267 -9.84 11.79 6.47
C HIS A 267 -9.83 10.31 6.06
N LEU A 268 -9.58 10.01 4.80
CA LEU A 268 -9.51 8.62 4.33
C LEU A 268 -8.37 7.87 5.00
N ASN A 269 -7.24 8.54 5.24
CA ASN A 269 -6.05 7.95 5.83
C ASN A 269 -6.16 7.66 7.34
N HIS A 270 -6.95 8.45 8.06
CA HIS A 270 -7.05 8.37 9.52
C HIS A 270 -8.42 7.95 10.03
N GLY A 271 -9.45 7.95 9.18
CA GLY A 271 -10.82 7.86 9.64
C GLY A 271 -11.20 9.03 10.56
N SER A 272 -12.21 8.85 11.40
CA SER A 272 -12.67 9.88 12.33
C SER A 272 -13.22 9.26 13.61
N GLU A 273 -12.75 9.72 14.78
CA GLU A 273 -13.27 9.30 16.09
C GLU A 273 -14.80 9.54 16.19
N ASN A 274 -15.28 10.60 15.56
CA ASN A 274 -16.70 10.99 15.55
C ASN A 274 -17.43 10.59 14.27
N GLY A 275 -16.88 9.61 13.51
CA GLY A 275 -17.53 9.07 12.31
C GLY A 275 -18.84 8.37 12.63
N THR A 276 -19.81 8.51 11.73
CA THR A 276 -21.18 8.00 11.91
C THR A 276 -21.38 6.60 11.34
N HIS A 277 -20.47 6.11 10.50
CA HIS A 277 -20.55 4.83 9.84
C HIS A 277 -19.25 4.04 10.04
N TRP A 278 -19.36 2.72 10.24
CA TRP A 278 -18.22 1.82 10.22
C TRP A 278 -17.83 1.53 8.77
N ILE A 279 -16.73 2.09 8.32
CA ILE A 279 -16.20 1.95 6.95
C ILE A 279 -14.68 1.78 7.07
N PRO A 280 -14.19 0.55 7.34
CA PRO A 280 -12.77 0.29 7.57
C PRO A 280 -11.95 0.54 6.31
N ALA A 281 -10.65 0.80 6.49
CA ALA A 281 -9.74 1.14 5.40
C ALA A 281 -9.24 -0.10 4.65
N GLU A 282 -9.12 0.05 3.34
CA GLU A 282 -8.35 -0.82 2.46
C GLU A 282 -7.14 -0.06 1.93
N VAL A 283 -5.98 -0.70 2.02
CA VAL A 283 -4.71 -0.22 1.47
C VAL A 283 -4.44 -0.99 0.18
N ASP A 284 -4.57 -0.32 -0.94
CA ASP A 284 -4.25 -0.84 -2.26
C ASP A 284 -2.86 -0.37 -2.69
N VAL A 285 -2.03 -1.31 -3.13
CA VAL A 285 -0.66 -1.04 -3.58
C VAL A 285 -0.19 -2.10 -4.54
N SER A 286 0.59 -1.71 -5.57
CA SER A 286 1.18 -2.67 -6.49
C SER A 286 2.55 -3.15 -6.01
N ILE A 287 2.87 -4.43 -6.26
CA ILE A 287 4.21 -5.01 -6.03
C ILE A 287 5.28 -4.36 -6.93
N ARG A 288 4.86 -3.72 -8.04
CA ARG A 288 5.67 -2.97 -8.99
C ARG A 288 5.31 -1.48 -8.95
N PRO A 289 6.02 -0.60 -9.67
CA PRO A 289 5.63 0.81 -9.80
C PRO A 289 4.25 1.00 -10.40
N GLY A 290 3.96 0.34 -11.54
CA GLY A 290 2.67 0.40 -12.24
C GLY A 290 1.65 -0.62 -11.72
N TRP A 291 0.37 -0.39 -12.05
CA TRP A 291 -0.72 -1.34 -11.83
C TRP A 291 -0.72 -2.44 -12.89
N PHE A 292 -0.51 -2.07 -14.17
CA PHE A 292 -0.30 -3.02 -15.25
C PHE A 292 1.17 -3.43 -15.37
N TYR A 293 1.43 -4.54 -16.07
CA TYR A 293 2.78 -5.01 -16.31
C TYR A 293 3.48 -4.15 -17.36
N HIS A 294 4.67 -3.70 -17.02
CA HIS A 294 5.60 -3.02 -17.91
C HIS A 294 6.95 -3.73 -17.87
N LYS A 295 7.42 -4.21 -19.03
CA LYS A 295 8.72 -4.89 -19.11
C LYS A 295 9.87 -4.02 -18.61
N ARG A 296 9.78 -2.70 -18.80
CA ARG A 296 10.75 -1.73 -18.30
C ARG A 296 10.87 -1.71 -16.77
N GLU A 297 9.88 -2.24 -16.04
CA GLU A 297 9.82 -2.28 -14.58
C GLU A 297 10.27 -3.62 -13.97
N ASP A 298 10.75 -4.58 -14.78
CA ASP A 298 11.18 -5.90 -14.27
C ASP A 298 12.26 -5.83 -13.17
N HIS A 299 13.05 -4.76 -13.15
CA HIS A 299 14.05 -4.50 -12.12
C HIS A 299 13.54 -3.69 -10.92
N GLN A 300 12.26 -3.35 -10.88
CA GLN A 300 11.64 -2.46 -9.89
C GLN A 300 10.58 -3.15 -9.03
N VAL A 301 10.60 -4.48 -8.95
CA VAL A 301 9.79 -5.21 -7.97
C VAL A 301 10.19 -4.73 -6.57
N LYS A 302 9.21 -4.37 -5.74
CA LYS A 302 9.48 -3.88 -4.38
C LYS A 302 10.36 -4.86 -3.61
N SER A 303 11.30 -4.32 -2.85
CA SER A 303 12.20 -5.11 -2.01
C SER A 303 11.44 -5.84 -0.89
N LEU A 304 12.09 -6.86 -0.33
CA LEU A 304 11.53 -7.62 0.78
C LEU A 304 11.25 -6.74 2.00
N ALA A 305 12.18 -5.83 2.32
CA ALA A 305 12.02 -4.87 3.40
C ALA A 305 10.83 -3.93 3.16
N HIS A 306 10.67 -3.41 1.93
CA HIS A 306 9.57 -2.53 1.57
C HIS A 306 8.20 -3.24 1.66
N LEU A 307 8.08 -4.45 1.12
CA LEU A 307 6.82 -5.23 1.24
C LEU A 307 6.49 -5.57 2.70
N THR A 308 7.51 -5.85 3.51
CA THR A 308 7.33 -6.09 4.94
C THR A 308 6.88 -4.82 5.67
N ASP A 309 7.45 -3.66 5.34
CA ASP A 309 6.99 -2.37 5.89
C ASP A 309 5.54 -2.06 5.49
N ILE A 310 5.15 -2.35 4.24
CA ILE A 310 3.76 -2.24 3.77
C ILE A 310 2.81 -3.06 4.65
N TYR A 311 3.14 -4.32 4.96
CA TYR A 311 2.31 -5.15 5.85
C TYR A 311 2.14 -4.53 7.25
N TYR A 312 3.23 -4.08 7.84
CA TYR A 312 3.20 -3.46 9.15
C TYR A 312 2.42 -2.15 9.17
N ARG A 313 2.47 -1.38 8.08
CA ARG A 313 1.79 -0.08 7.96
C ARG A 313 0.40 -0.14 7.36
N SER A 314 -0.06 -1.31 6.93
CA SER A 314 -1.44 -1.57 6.50
C SER A 314 -2.17 -2.44 7.53
N VAL A 315 -1.91 -3.74 7.56
CA VAL A 315 -2.53 -4.68 8.50
C VAL A 315 -2.20 -4.32 9.96
N GLY A 316 -0.96 -3.91 10.21
CA GLY A 316 -0.52 -3.45 11.53
C GLY A 316 -1.08 -2.08 11.94
N HIS A 317 -1.76 -1.36 11.06
CA HIS A 317 -2.44 -0.09 11.29
C HIS A 317 -3.96 -0.18 11.05
N ASN A 318 -4.57 -1.34 11.39
CA ASN A 318 -6.02 -1.52 11.38
C ASN A 318 -6.68 -1.50 10.00
N ALA A 319 -5.94 -1.73 8.90
CA ALA A 319 -6.45 -1.76 7.54
C ALA A 319 -6.20 -3.12 6.88
N ASN A 320 -7.00 -3.49 5.88
CA ASN A 320 -6.67 -4.65 5.04
C ASN A 320 -5.70 -4.26 3.92
N LEU A 321 -4.90 -5.20 3.46
CA LEU A 321 -3.95 -5.03 2.37
C LEU A 321 -4.45 -5.71 1.10
N LEU A 322 -4.67 -4.92 0.05
CA LEU A 322 -4.91 -5.35 -1.32
C LEU A 322 -3.63 -5.17 -2.13
N LEU A 323 -2.84 -6.24 -2.29
CA LEU A 323 -1.56 -6.22 -3.02
C LEU A 323 -1.78 -6.61 -4.49
N ASN A 324 -1.41 -5.73 -5.41
CA ASN A 324 -1.56 -5.97 -6.84
C ASN A 324 -0.39 -6.73 -7.45
N PHE A 325 -0.73 -7.69 -8.32
CA PHE A 325 0.18 -8.49 -9.13
C PHE A 325 -0.11 -8.26 -10.61
N PRO A 326 0.70 -7.45 -11.30
CA PRO A 326 0.57 -7.25 -12.74
C PRO A 326 0.86 -8.55 -13.51
N ILE A 327 0.01 -8.86 -14.47
CA ILE A 327 0.17 -10.06 -15.32
C ILE A 327 0.98 -9.69 -16.57
N ASN A 328 2.02 -10.49 -16.88
CA ASN A 328 2.89 -10.24 -18.03
C ASN A 328 2.22 -10.53 -19.38
N LEU A 329 2.91 -10.20 -20.47
CA LEU A 329 2.40 -10.38 -21.84
C LEU A 329 2.03 -11.83 -22.18
N ASP A 330 2.64 -12.81 -21.53
CA ASP A 330 2.34 -14.23 -21.72
C ASP A 330 1.04 -14.66 -20.99
N GLY A 331 0.52 -13.85 -20.06
CA GLY A 331 -0.64 -14.16 -19.25
C GLY A 331 -0.30 -14.87 -17.93
N LYS A 332 0.85 -14.58 -17.31
CA LYS A 332 1.30 -15.18 -16.05
C LYS A 332 1.76 -14.12 -15.04
N ILE A 333 1.67 -14.45 -13.76
CA ILE A 333 2.41 -13.69 -12.73
C ILE A 333 3.90 -13.91 -12.99
N PRO A 334 4.71 -12.83 -13.14
CA PRO A 334 6.15 -12.95 -13.36
C PRO A 334 6.86 -13.75 -12.26
N ALA A 335 7.90 -14.51 -12.64
CA ALA A 335 8.61 -15.36 -11.69
C ALA A 335 9.24 -14.58 -10.53
N LEU A 336 9.77 -13.38 -10.80
CA LEU A 336 10.36 -12.52 -9.77
C LEU A 336 9.32 -12.02 -8.77
N ASP A 337 8.12 -11.64 -9.24
CA ASP A 337 7.01 -11.20 -8.39
C ASP A 337 6.55 -12.35 -7.49
N SER A 338 6.41 -13.56 -8.06
CA SER A 338 6.05 -14.76 -7.32
C SER A 338 7.07 -15.10 -6.24
N LEU A 339 8.37 -15.06 -6.58
CA LEU A 339 9.46 -15.32 -5.65
C LEU A 339 9.44 -14.30 -4.50
N ARG A 340 9.36 -13.01 -4.83
CA ARG A 340 9.37 -11.91 -3.85
C ARG A 340 8.17 -12.00 -2.89
N ALA A 341 6.99 -12.32 -3.41
CA ALA A 341 5.80 -12.46 -2.57
C ALA A 341 5.87 -13.69 -1.65
N MET A 342 6.47 -14.80 -2.10
CA MET A 342 6.71 -15.97 -1.23
C MET A 342 7.75 -15.66 -0.14
N GLU A 343 8.84 -14.97 -0.46
CA GLU A 343 9.84 -14.52 0.51
C GLU A 343 9.20 -13.62 1.57
N TRP A 344 8.39 -12.67 1.14
CA TRP A 344 7.63 -11.78 2.02
C TRP A 344 6.68 -12.54 2.95
N TYR A 345 5.90 -13.47 2.43
CA TYR A 345 4.99 -14.28 3.24
C TYR A 345 5.74 -15.12 4.29
N ASN A 346 6.90 -15.67 3.91
CA ASN A 346 7.77 -16.40 4.83
C ASN A 346 8.30 -15.49 5.96
N VAL A 347 8.69 -14.25 5.65
CA VAL A 347 9.13 -13.28 6.67
C VAL A 347 7.98 -13.01 7.64
N ILE A 348 6.79 -12.63 7.14
CA ILE A 348 5.63 -12.34 8.00
C ILE A 348 5.28 -13.56 8.86
N THR A 349 5.25 -14.76 8.29
CA THR A 349 4.94 -15.99 9.04
C THR A 349 5.98 -16.26 10.14
N ASN A 350 7.25 -16.00 9.88
CA ASN A 350 8.31 -16.18 10.86
C ASN A 350 8.30 -15.10 11.94
N ASP A 351 7.96 -13.86 11.62
CA ASP A 351 7.89 -12.74 12.57
C ASP A 351 6.85 -13.01 13.67
N PHE A 352 5.77 -13.71 13.34
CA PHE A 352 4.64 -14.02 14.24
C PHE A 352 4.54 -15.50 14.64
N LYS A 353 5.66 -16.24 14.61
CA LYS A 353 5.64 -17.68 14.87
C LYS A 353 5.51 -18.03 16.35
N ASP A 354 6.34 -17.41 17.20
CA ASP A 354 6.52 -17.80 18.60
C ASP A 354 6.03 -16.67 19.53
N ASN A 355 4.73 -16.74 19.91
CA ASN A 355 4.16 -15.77 20.85
C ASN A 355 4.75 -15.94 22.26
N LEU A 356 5.43 -14.90 22.73
CA LEU A 356 6.16 -14.88 24.00
C LEU A 356 5.24 -14.73 25.22
N LEU A 357 3.97 -14.34 25.04
CA LEU A 357 3.04 -14.08 26.14
C LEU A 357 2.27 -15.33 26.61
N LYS A 358 2.34 -16.45 25.88
CA LYS A 358 1.54 -17.65 26.18
C LYS A 358 1.67 -18.16 27.61
N ASP A 359 2.88 -18.10 28.16
CA ASP A 359 3.19 -18.61 29.51
C ASP A 359 3.46 -17.47 30.52
N ALA A 360 3.23 -16.21 30.14
CA ALA A 360 3.44 -15.07 30.99
C ALA A 360 2.36 -14.96 32.08
N LYS A 361 2.75 -14.54 33.29
CA LYS A 361 1.79 -14.22 34.33
C LYS A 361 1.15 -12.87 34.07
N ILE A 362 -0.18 -12.86 33.92
CA ILE A 362 -0.99 -11.67 33.57
C ILE A 362 -1.52 -11.03 34.87
N ASN A 363 -1.45 -9.69 34.93
CA ASN A 363 -2.14 -8.90 35.96
C ASN A 363 -2.74 -7.64 35.30
N VAL A 364 -3.90 -7.24 35.79
CA VAL A 364 -4.60 -6.00 35.39
C VAL A 364 -4.95 -5.19 36.65
N ASP A 365 -5.19 -3.90 36.48
CA ASP A 365 -5.64 -3.02 37.54
C ASP A 365 -7.18 -3.04 37.70
N ASN A 366 -7.92 -3.41 36.67
CA ASN A 366 -9.38 -3.53 36.69
C ASN A 366 -9.84 -4.67 35.79
N GLU A 367 -10.84 -5.43 36.26
CA GLU A 367 -11.46 -6.55 35.56
C GLU A 367 -12.95 -6.56 35.89
N ARG A 368 -13.79 -6.59 34.84
CA ARG A 368 -15.23 -6.51 34.96
C ARG A 368 -15.86 -7.72 35.67
N GLY A 369 -15.33 -8.91 35.43
CA GLY A 369 -15.82 -10.14 36.00
C GLY A 369 -15.25 -11.39 35.32
N SER A 370 -15.54 -12.55 35.87
CA SER A 370 -14.90 -13.82 35.47
C SER A 370 -15.08 -14.19 34.00
N LYS A 371 -16.14 -13.69 33.34
CA LYS A 371 -16.35 -13.86 31.90
C LYS A 371 -15.38 -13.01 31.05
N PHE A 372 -14.92 -11.88 31.57
CA PHE A 372 -14.13 -10.86 30.88
C PHE A 372 -12.75 -10.71 31.50
N LYS A 373 -12.19 -11.81 31.96
CA LYS A 373 -10.91 -11.88 32.69
C LYS A 373 -9.69 -11.58 31.81
N ALA A 374 -8.62 -11.17 32.45
CA ALA A 374 -7.38 -10.79 31.76
C ALA A 374 -6.78 -11.90 30.89
N GLU A 375 -6.88 -13.18 31.31
CA GLU A 375 -6.32 -14.32 30.57
C GLU A 375 -6.97 -14.51 29.19
N ASN A 376 -8.16 -13.95 28.95
CA ASN A 376 -8.81 -14.01 27.65
C ASN A 376 -7.97 -13.36 26.52
N VAL A 377 -7.03 -12.45 26.83
CA VAL A 377 -6.22 -11.79 25.82
C VAL A 377 -5.11 -12.68 25.23
N THR A 378 -4.91 -13.90 25.75
CA THR A 378 -3.88 -14.84 25.26
C THR A 378 -4.42 -16.24 25.00
N ASP A 379 -5.76 -16.41 24.92
CA ASP A 379 -6.40 -17.74 24.79
C ASP A 379 -6.64 -18.18 23.33
N ASP A 380 -6.18 -17.39 22.35
CA ASP A 380 -6.35 -17.60 20.92
C ASP A 380 -7.85 -17.72 20.48
N ASN A 381 -8.78 -17.17 21.27
CA ASN A 381 -10.21 -17.24 21.00
C ASN A 381 -10.83 -15.88 20.66
N TRP A 382 -11.24 -15.69 19.43
CA TRP A 382 -11.85 -14.44 18.96
C TRP A 382 -13.12 -14.02 19.74
N GLU A 383 -13.84 -14.95 20.33
CA GLU A 383 -15.12 -14.68 21.03
C GLU A 383 -14.93 -14.23 22.49
N THR A 384 -13.73 -14.31 23.01
CA THR A 384 -13.38 -13.92 24.38
C THR A 384 -12.57 -12.62 24.38
N TYR A 385 -12.66 -11.86 25.46
CA TYR A 385 -11.91 -10.60 25.61
C TYR A 385 -11.81 -10.22 27.09
N TRP A 386 -10.79 -9.48 27.45
CA TRP A 386 -10.69 -8.76 28.70
C TRP A 386 -11.52 -7.47 28.60
N ALA A 387 -12.29 -7.14 29.67
CA ALA A 387 -12.98 -5.87 29.73
C ALA A 387 -12.87 -5.25 31.13
N THR A 388 -12.78 -3.92 31.18
CA THR A 388 -12.88 -3.11 32.38
C THR A 388 -14.32 -2.85 32.78
N GLU A 389 -14.56 -2.39 34.01
CA GLU A 389 -15.89 -1.97 34.47
C GLU A 389 -16.37 -0.72 33.74
N ASP A 390 -17.69 -0.44 33.81
CA ASP A 390 -18.34 0.59 33.01
C ASP A 390 -17.76 2.00 33.18
N ASP A 391 -17.27 2.32 34.37
CA ASP A 391 -16.68 3.63 34.71
C ASP A 391 -15.18 3.73 34.43
N TYR A 392 -14.55 2.65 33.90
CA TYR A 392 -13.14 2.58 33.60
C TYR A 392 -12.90 2.60 32.08
N ASN A 393 -12.67 3.77 31.53
CA ASN A 393 -12.29 3.98 30.13
C ASN A 393 -10.77 4.09 29.94
N PHE A 394 -10.00 3.56 30.87
CA PHE A 394 -8.54 3.42 30.88
C PHE A 394 -8.20 2.12 31.60
N GLY A 395 -6.94 1.72 31.60
CA GLY A 395 -6.52 0.53 32.36
C GLY A 395 -5.10 0.11 32.03
N THR A 396 -4.60 -0.83 32.81
CA THR A 396 -3.25 -1.34 32.69
C THR A 396 -3.27 -2.87 32.68
N ILE A 397 -2.54 -3.45 31.73
CA ILE A 397 -2.27 -4.89 31.70
C ILE A 397 -0.77 -5.14 31.72
N SER A 398 -0.33 -6.12 32.48
CA SER A 398 1.09 -6.47 32.59
C SER A 398 1.34 -7.96 32.47
N PHE A 399 2.46 -8.31 31.87
CA PHE A 399 2.93 -9.66 31.58
C PHE A 399 4.29 -9.84 32.26
N THR A 400 4.37 -10.75 33.22
CA THR A 400 5.62 -11.05 33.98
C THR A 400 6.16 -12.39 33.51
N PHE A 401 7.46 -12.43 33.22
CA PHE A 401 8.16 -13.61 32.72
C PHE A 401 9.02 -14.27 33.82
N ASP A 402 9.17 -15.59 33.78
CA ASP A 402 10.04 -16.33 34.71
C ASP A 402 11.53 -16.04 34.49
N LYS A 403 11.91 -15.54 33.33
CA LYS A 403 13.27 -15.13 32.94
C LYS A 403 13.16 -13.96 31.95
N PRO A 404 14.21 -13.11 31.85
CA PRO A 404 14.22 -12.03 30.89
C PRO A 404 13.94 -12.51 29.45
N MET A 405 13.06 -11.82 28.75
CA MET A 405 12.65 -12.12 27.36
C MET A 405 13.05 -10.97 26.44
N LYS A 406 13.52 -11.33 25.24
CA LYS A 406 13.77 -10.35 24.17
C LYS A 406 12.55 -10.24 23.29
N MET A 407 12.16 -9.01 22.96
CA MET A 407 11.04 -8.73 22.06
C MET A 407 11.23 -7.43 21.30
N ASN A 408 10.53 -7.30 20.17
CA ASN A 408 10.54 -6.10 19.32
C ASN A 408 9.23 -5.88 18.57
N ARG A 409 8.21 -6.70 18.85
CA ARG A 409 6.85 -6.58 18.30
C ARG A 409 5.84 -6.85 19.41
N VAL A 410 4.77 -6.04 19.42
CA VAL A 410 3.54 -6.32 20.20
C VAL A 410 2.36 -6.19 19.25
N VAL A 411 1.48 -7.17 19.27
CA VAL A 411 0.20 -7.17 18.54
C VAL A 411 -0.92 -6.90 19.52
N LEU A 412 -1.82 -6.01 19.18
CA LEU A 412 -3.00 -5.65 19.96
C LEU A 412 -4.24 -5.75 19.09
N GLN A 413 -5.34 -6.30 19.64
CA GLN A 413 -6.63 -6.35 18.97
C GLN A 413 -7.75 -5.97 19.96
N GLU A 414 -8.65 -5.10 19.54
CA GLU A 414 -9.88 -4.82 20.27
C GLU A 414 -10.98 -5.82 19.86
N TYR A 415 -11.89 -6.11 20.76
CA TYR A 415 -13.12 -6.83 20.43
C TYR A 415 -14.09 -5.89 19.70
N ILE A 416 -13.82 -5.66 18.42
CA ILE A 416 -14.52 -4.69 17.57
C ILE A 416 -16.03 -4.91 17.37
N PRO A 417 -16.63 -6.11 17.60
CA PRO A 417 -18.10 -6.23 17.58
C PRO A 417 -18.82 -5.28 18.54
N LEU A 418 -18.14 -4.77 19.56
CA LEU A 418 -18.66 -3.76 20.49
C LEU A 418 -18.20 -2.32 20.16
N GLY A 419 -17.59 -2.11 19.00
CA GLY A 419 -17.04 -0.84 18.51
C GLY A 419 -15.57 -0.63 18.83
N GLN A 420 -14.91 0.23 18.06
CA GLN A 420 -13.52 0.64 18.28
C GLN A 420 -13.45 1.67 19.40
N ARG A 421 -12.54 1.49 20.36
CA ARG A 421 -12.57 2.21 21.64
C ARG A 421 -11.29 2.94 21.99
N VAL A 422 -10.13 2.26 21.92
CA VAL A 422 -8.84 2.79 22.39
C VAL A 422 -8.44 4.01 21.55
N LYS A 423 -8.05 5.09 22.25
CA LYS A 423 -7.64 6.37 21.66
C LYS A 423 -6.15 6.61 21.80
N ASP A 424 -5.58 6.19 22.93
CA ASP A 424 -4.18 6.39 23.27
C ASP A 424 -3.68 5.31 24.21
N PHE A 425 -2.46 4.85 23.99
CA PHE A 425 -1.80 3.87 24.84
C PHE A 425 -0.28 3.98 24.77
N TYR A 426 0.40 3.39 25.74
CA TYR A 426 1.84 3.27 25.70
C TYR A 426 2.35 2.01 26.40
N MET A 427 3.64 1.74 26.26
CA MET A 427 4.27 0.54 26.81
C MET A 427 5.53 0.87 27.61
N GLU A 428 5.74 0.12 28.70
CA GLU A 428 6.96 0.14 29.50
C GLU A 428 7.48 -1.28 29.70
N GLY A 429 8.80 -1.39 29.86
CA GLY A 429 9.48 -2.61 30.26
C GLY A 429 10.11 -2.45 31.61
N GLU A 430 10.25 -3.57 32.34
CA GLU A 430 11.07 -3.66 33.55
C GLU A 430 12.15 -4.73 33.34
N LEU A 431 13.40 -4.40 33.66
CA LEU A 431 14.51 -5.35 33.71
C LEU A 431 15.31 -5.19 35.01
N ASN A 432 15.39 -6.25 35.80
CA ASN A 432 16.10 -6.24 37.08
C ASN A 432 15.65 -5.10 38.05
N GLY A 433 14.35 -4.82 38.09
CA GLY A 433 13.74 -3.77 38.89
C GLY A 433 13.92 -2.35 38.36
N LYS A 434 14.44 -2.17 37.14
CA LYS A 434 14.57 -0.87 36.47
C LYS A 434 13.55 -0.74 35.38
N TRP A 435 12.78 0.33 35.43
CA TRP A 435 11.74 0.69 34.46
C TRP A 435 12.30 1.51 33.32
N PHE A 436 11.77 1.29 32.15
CA PHE A 436 12.07 2.09 30.94
C PHE A 436 10.88 2.15 30.01
N ARG A 437 10.76 3.27 29.30
CA ARG A 437 9.75 3.45 28.24
C ARG A 437 10.16 2.64 27.00
N ILE A 438 9.24 1.90 26.42
CA ILE A 438 9.43 1.27 25.12
C ILE A 438 9.08 2.31 24.05
N ASN A 439 10.08 2.71 23.25
CA ASN A 439 9.93 3.69 22.20
C ASN A 439 9.53 2.98 20.91
N ALA A 440 8.26 3.09 20.54
CA ALA A 440 7.75 2.60 19.25
C ALA A 440 8.27 3.44 18.09
N PHE A 441 8.30 2.85 16.88
CA PHE A 441 8.65 3.57 15.65
C PHE A 441 7.53 4.48 15.18
N ASP A 442 6.27 4.07 15.41
CA ASP A 442 5.06 4.79 15.02
C ASP A 442 4.35 5.38 16.25
N THR A 443 3.48 6.37 16.04
CA THR A 443 2.65 6.93 17.13
C THR A 443 1.69 5.88 17.66
N LEU A 444 1.61 5.73 18.97
CA LEU A 444 0.69 4.78 19.61
C LEU A 444 -0.63 5.48 19.94
N SER A 445 -1.67 5.18 19.17
CA SER A 445 -3.00 5.77 19.33
C SER A 445 -4.09 4.68 19.23
N THR A 446 -4.74 4.55 18.07
CA THR A 446 -5.83 3.58 17.87
C THR A 446 -5.33 2.15 17.74
N ILE A 447 -6.20 1.19 18.08
CA ILE A 447 -5.95 -0.25 17.90
C ILE A 447 -6.90 -0.81 16.83
N GLY A 448 -8.20 -0.86 17.08
CA GLY A 448 -9.19 -1.44 16.19
C GLY A 448 -9.04 -2.96 16.03
N TYR A 449 -9.27 -3.46 14.80
CA TYR A 449 -9.14 -4.88 14.52
C TYR A 449 -7.74 -5.42 14.82
N LYS A 450 -6.68 -4.69 14.39
CA LYS A 450 -5.29 -5.10 14.64
C LYS A 450 -4.33 -3.90 14.66
N ARG A 451 -3.51 -3.82 15.69
CA ARG A 451 -2.37 -2.91 15.79
C ARG A 451 -1.10 -3.70 16.03
N ILE A 452 -0.08 -3.52 15.18
CA ILE A 452 1.24 -4.12 15.37
C ILE A 452 2.21 -3.00 15.72
N VAL A 453 2.73 -3.04 16.94
CA VAL A 453 3.71 -2.06 17.43
C VAL A 453 5.11 -2.59 17.18
N ARG A 454 5.93 -1.80 16.50
CA ARG A 454 7.35 -2.09 16.20
C ARG A 454 8.25 -1.22 17.05
N PHE A 455 9.33 -1.78 17.56
CA PHE A 455 10.34 -1.08 18.34
C PHE A 455 11.69 -1.81 18.29
N ASN A 456 12.78 -1.14 18.70
CA ASN A 456 14.09 -1.78 18.82
C ASN A 456 14.04 -2.93 19.82
N THR A 457 14.77 -4.02 19.55
CA THR A 457 14.80 -5.18 20.45
C THR A 457 15.18 -4.75 21.87
N VAL A 458 14.31 -5.04 22.82
CA VAL A 458 14.53 -4.84 24.25
C VAL A 458 14.53 -6.18 24.97
N GLU A 459 15.25 -6.26 26.08
CA GLU A 459 15.20 -7.37 27.03
C GLU A 459 14.48 -6.90 28.29
N LEU A 460 13.54 -7.70 28.81
CA LEU A 460 12.72 -7.30 29.96
C LEU A 460 12.18 -8.51 30.74
N ASP A 461 11.99 -8.32 32.05
CA ASP A 461 11.34 -9.28 32.97
C ASP A 461 9.82 -9.10 32.97
N LYS A 462 9.36 -7.90 32.63
CA LYS A 462 7.94 -7.55 32.62
C LYS A 462 7.63 -6.54 31.54
N LEU A 463 6.57 -6.80 30.78
CA LEU A 463 5.94 -5.88 29.83
C LEU A 463 4.70 -5.27 30.49
N ILE A 464 4.50 -3.96 30.33
CA ILE A 464 3.28 -3.26 30.77
C ILE A 464 2.74 -2.43 29.64
N ILE A 465 1.43 -2.50 29.44
CA ILE A 465 0.68 -1.70 28.48
C ILE A 465 -0.32 -0.85 29.26
N TYR A 466 -0.23 0.46 29.07
CA TYR A 466 -1.11 1.45 29.66
C TYR A 466 -2.05 1.97 28.60
N PHE A 467 -3.33 1.73 28.76
CA PHE A 467 -4.39 2.33 27.94
C PHE A 467 -4.84 3.62 28.63
N GLU A 468 -4.47 4.80 28.09
CA GLU A 468 -4.67 6.09 28.75
C GLU A 468 -6.07 6.66 28.54
N GLU A 469 -6.64 6.46 27.34
CA GLU A 469 -7.95 6.95 27.00
C GLU A 469 -8.69 6.00 26.06
N SER A 470 -9.97 5.79 26.32
CA SER A 470 -10.86 4.98 25.50
C SER A 470 -12.25 5.62 25.44
N ARG A 471 -13.00 5.34 24.38
CA ARG A 471 -14.38 5.81 24.14
C ARG A 471 -15.41 5.13 25.07
N GLY A 472 -15.02 4.18 25.88
CA GLY A 472 -15.82 3.40 26.81
C GLY A 472 -14.95 2.38 27.55
N PRO A 473 -15.52 1.44 28.31
CA PRO A 473 -14.75 0.38 28.95
C PRO A 473 -13.84 -0.32 27.95
N LEU A 474 -12.64 -0.69 28.36
CA LEU A 474 -11.74 -1.46 27.49
C LEU A 474 -12.37 -2.80 27.12
N CYS A 475 -12.19 -3.22 25.90
CA CYS A 475 -12.59 -4.54 25.39
C CYS A 475 -11.46 -5.07 24.51
N ILE A 476 -10.46 -5.69 25.12
CA ILE A 476 -9.24 -6.17 24.42
C ILE A 476 -9.38 -7.66 24.18
N ASN A 477 -9.37 -8.03 22.91
CA ASN A 477 -9.57 -9.42 22.46
C ASN A 477 -8.26 -10.21 22.51
N ASN A 478 -7.15 -9.63 22.02
CA ASN A 478 -5.90 -10.36 21.88
C ASN A 478 -4.69 -9.45 22.12
N ILE A 479 -3.67 -9.99 22.80
CA ILE A 479 -2.36 -9.37 22.96
C ILE A 479 -1.29 -10.44 22.74
N GLU A 480 -0.35 -10.17 21.85
CA GLU A 480 0.78 -11.06 21.57
C GLU A 480 2.08 -10.26 21.57
N ALA A 481 3.20 -10.92 21.85
CA ALA A 481 4.52 -10.33 21.72
C ALA A 481 5.48 -11.28 21.01
N TYR A 482 6.41 -10.69 20.23
CA TYR A 482 7.33 -11.45 19.39
C TYR A 482 8.71 -10.83 19.36
N CYS A 483 9.71 -11.65 19.05
CA CYS A 483 11.05 -11.22 18.72
C CYS A 483 11.31 -11.53 17.23
N ALA A 484 10.82 -10.67 16.37
CA ALA A 484 11.01 -10.80 14.92
C ALA A 484 12.49 -10.67 14.55
N PRO A 485 13.00 -11.46 13.60
CA PRO A 485 14.33 -11.29 13.08
C PRO A 485 14.56 -9.89 12.48
N ILE A 486 15.79 -9.37 12.62
CA ILE A 486 16.14 -8.11 11.96
C ILE A 486 16.10 -8.30 10.44
N LEU A 487 15.35 -7.45 9.77
CA LEU A 487 15.33 -7.30 8.31
C LEU A 487 15.95 -5.94 8.00
N LEU A 488 17.11 -5.95 7.36
CA LEU A 488 17.80 -4.71 7.00
C LEU A 488 17.21 -4.14 5.71
N THR A 489 17.10 -2.83 5.68
CA THR A 489 16.68 -2.09 4.48
C THR A 489 17.88 -1.86 3.57
N GLU A 490 17.67 -1.97 2.26
CA GLU A 490 18.70 -1.62 1.29
C GLU A 490 19.13 -0.15 1.43
N PRO A 491 20.44 0.15 1.35
CA PRO A 491 20.92 1.53 1.41
C PRO A 491 20.43 2.38 0.24
N SER A 492 20.22 3.66 0.45
CA SER A 492 20.02 4.60 -0.65
C SER A 492 21.37 5.03 -1.25
N ILE A 493 21.42 5.16 -2.57
CA ILE A 493 22.61 5.59 -3.31
C ILE A 493 22.25 6.83 -4.12
N SER A 494 23.00 7.91 -3.94
CA SER A 494 22.85 9.14 -4.71
C SER A 494 24.20 9.67 -5.20
N ARG A 495 24.19 10.44 -6.28
CA ARG A 495 25.35 11.20 -6.76
C ARG A 495 24.94 12.61 -7.00
N ASN A 496 25.62 13.54 -6.34
CA ASN A 496 25.34 14.96 -6.48
C ASN A 496 25.99 15.56 -7.75
N TYR A 497 25.70 16.84 -7.98
CA TYR A 497 26.21 17.62 -9.10
C TYR A 497 27.75 17.74 -9.18
N GLU A 498 28.45 17.58 -8.04
CA GLU A 498 29.91 17.57 -7.94
C GLU A 498 30.51 16.18 -8.12
N ASN A 499 29.71 15.22 -8.60
CA ASN A 499 30.06 13.81 -8.77
C ASN A 499 30.41 13.08 -7.46
N ILE A 500 29.93 13.59 -6.32
CA ILE A 500 30.12 12.94 -5.03
C ILE A 500 29.00 11.93 -4.82
N VAL A 501 29.38 10.65 -4.66
CA VAL A 501 28.48 9.55 -4.34
C VAL A 501 28.30 9.47 -2.82
N THR A 502 27.05 9.47 -2.38
CA THR A 502 26.63 9.27 -0.99
C THR A 502 25.81 7.98 -0.90
N ILE A 503 26.13 7.12 0.09
CA ILE A 503 25.39 5.89 0.38
C ILE A 503 24.88 6.00 1.81
N GLU A 504 23.57 5.89 2.02
CA GLU A 504 22.94 6.07 3.34
C GLU A 504 22.14 4.82 3.71
N SER A 505 22.31 4.32 4.93
CA SER A 505 21.48 3.27 5.51
C SER A 505 20.52 3.88 6.53
N SER A 506 19.26 3.46 6.51
CA SER A 506 18.29 3.77 7.57
C SER A 506 18.57 3.00 8.85
N ASP A 507 19.28 1.87 8.76
CA ASP A 507 19.67 1.01 9.87
C ASP A 507 20.97 1.54 10.50
N LYS A 508 20.85 2.29 11.58
CA LYS A 508 21.96 3.06 12.19
C LYS A 508 23.13 2.22 12.67
N ASP A 509 22.88 0.97 13.03
CA ASP A 509 23.89 0.04 13.56
C ASP A 509 24.46 -0.88 12.48
N ALA A 510 23.98 -0.76 11.24
CA ALA A 510 24.46 -1.54 10.11
C ALA A 510 25.74 -0.94 9.51
N GLU A 511 26.66 -1.79 9.13
CA GLU A 511 27.79 -1.45 8.26
C GLU A 511 27.32 -1.44 6.80
N VAL A 512 27.84 -0.53 5.99
CA VAL A 512 27.52 -0.47 4.56
C VAL A 512 28.72 -0.93 3.75
N TYR A 513 28.50 -1.90 2.84
CA TYR A 513 29.50 -2.37 1.88
C TYR A 513 29.04 -2.09 0.45
N TYR A 514 29.97 -1.77 -0.45
CA TYR A 514 29.63 -1.36 -1.80
C TYR A 514 30.64 -1.79 -2.86
N THR A 515 30.20 -1.81 -4.12
CA THR A 515 31.01 -2.04 -5.34
C THR A 515 30.73 -0.92 -6.36
N ILE A 516 31.68 -0.64 -7.24
CA ILE A 516 31.57 0.35 -8.31
C ILE A 516 31.81 -0.23 -9.71
N ASP A 517 31.95 -1.52 -9.79
CA ASP A 517 32.21 -2.30 -11.04
C ASP A 517 31.00 -3.16 -11.45
N GLY A 518 29.87 -3.03 -10.73
CA GLY A 518 28.63 -3.76 -10.97
C GLY A 518 28.59 -5.17 -10.39
N THR A 519 29.67 -5.63 -9.72
CA THR A 519 29.64 -6.91 -8.99
C THR A 519 28.72 -6.85 -7.77
N GLU A 520 28.26 -8.02 -7.30
CA GLU A 520 27.43 -8.08 -6.09
C GLU A 520 28.28 -7.79 -4.84
N PRO A 521 27.89 -6.82 -3.99
CA PRO A 521 28.62 -6.54 -2.75
C PRO A 521 28.38 -7.62 -1.69
N ASP A 522 29.43 -7.87 -0.91
CA ASP A 522 29.39 -8.71 0.28
C ASP A 522 30.19 -8.05 1.43
N GLU A 523 30.32 -8.72 2.58
CA GLU A 523 31.06 -8.23 3.75
C GLU A 523 32.58 -8.09 3.53
N ASN A 524 33.12 -8.53 2.38
CA ASN A 524 34.52 -8.36 1.99
C ASN A 524 34.72 -7.24 0.97
N SER A 525 33.63 -6.64 0.49
CA SER A 525 33.64 -5.51 -0.45
C SER A 525 34.13 -4.23 0.23
N LEU A 526 34.21 -3.13 -0.52
CA LEU A 526 34.63 -1.84 0.05
C LEU A 526 33.62 -1.40 1.13
N ARG A 527 34.12 -1.12 2.33
CA ARG A 527 33.29 -0.54 3.40
C ARG A 527 33.10 0.94 3.15
N TYR A 528 31.85 1.38 3.19
CA TYR A 528 31.50 2.79 3.06
C TYR A 528 31.72 3.53 4.38
N GLU A 529 32.65 4.51 4.39
CA GLU A 529 32.95 5.32 5.56
C GLU A 529 32.57 6.80 5.36
N LYS A 530 32.63 7.26 4.12
CA LYS A 530 32.36 8.67 3.75
C LYS A 530 32.04 8.79 2.26
N PRO A 531 31.39 9.90 1.85
CA PRO A 531 31.16 10.19 0.45
C PRO A 531 32.46 10.19 -0.39
N PHE A 532 32.37 9.70 -1.64
CA PHE A 532 33.52 9.60 -2.55
C PHE A 532 33.19 10.16 -3.93
N THR A 533 34.21 10.60 -4.66
CA THR A 533 34.05 11.16 -6.02
C THR A 533 34.01 10.02 -7.05
N TYR A 534 33.01 10.06 -7.97
CA TYR A 534 32.88 9.13 -9.09
C TYR A 534 32.51 9.90 -10.37
N ASN A 535 33.52 10.15 -11.23
CA ASN A 535 33.41 11.02 -12.43
C ASN A 535 33.01 10.27 -13.70
N ASN A 536 32.53 9.05 -13.59
CA ASN A 536 32.15 8.26 -14.74
C ASN A 536 30.67 7.88 -14.68
N LYS A 537 30.11 7.40 -15.79
CA LYS A 537 28.90 6.58 -15.72
C LYS A 537 29.29 5.19 -15.20
N GLY A 538 28.36 4.49 -14.62
CA GLY A 538 28.59 3.13 -14.09
C GLY A 538 27.50 2.67 -13.18
N ILE A 539 27.74 1.54 -12.54
CA ILE A 539 26.78 0.95 -11.60
C ILE A 539 27.45 0.91 -10.22
N VAL A 540 26.81 1.53 -9.25
CA VAL A 540 27.15 1.38 -7.84
C VAL A 540 26.14 0.43 -7.22
N LYS A 541 26.61 -0.59 -6.51
CA LYS A 541 25.79 -1.50 -5.71
C LYS A 541 26.22 -1.41 -4.25
N ALA A 542 25.24 -1.55 -3.34
CA ALA A 542 25.51 -1.51 -1.90
C ALA A 542 24.58 -2.43 -1.11
N ILE A 543 25.06 -2.90 0.03
CA ILE A 543 24.28 -3.61 1.04
C ILE A 543 24.47 -2.98 2.40
N ALA A 544 23.44 -3.04 3.25
CA ALA A 544 23.58 -2.90 4.69
C ALA A 544 23.85 -4.28 5.30
N TYR A 545 24.75 -4.34 6.28
CA TYR A 545 25.18 -5.57 6.96
C TYR A 545 25.19 -5.38 8.46
N ASP A 546 24.52 -6.27 9.18
CA ASP A 546 24.58 -6.30 10.64
C ASP A 546 25.67 -7.28 11.10
N PRO A 547 26.77 -6.81 11.69
CA PRO A 547 27.88 -7.66 12.11
C PRO A 547 27.53 -8.61 13.27
N ILE A 548 26.45 -8.32 14.02
CA ILE A 548 26.01 -9.14 15.16
C ILE A 548 25.21 -10.35 14.67
N SER A 549 24.14 -10.11 13.91
CA SER A 549 23.30 -11.18 13.36
C SER A 549 23.87 -11.80 12.08
N LYS A 550 24.89 -11.21 11.47
CA LYS A 550 25.47 -11.57 10.17
C LYS A 550 24.46 -11.59 9.02
N LYS A 551 23.42 -10.76 9.13
CA LYS A 551 22.43 -10.58 8.09
C LYS A 551 22.79 -9.42 7.18
N LYS A 552 22.33 -9.49 5.95
CA LYS A 552 22.48 -8.44 4.95
C LYS A 552 21.10 -8.05 4.38
N SER A 553 21.03 -6.81 3.90
CA SER A 553 19.88 -6.32 3.16
C SER A 553 19.84 -6.92 1.75
N ASP A 554 18.76 -6.66 1.02
CA ASP A 554 18.76 -6.70 -0.44
C ASP A 554 19.83 -5.75 -0.98
N VAL A 555 20.26 -5.99 -2.23
CA VAL A 555 21.29 -5.17 -2.87
C VAL A 555 20.64 -3.91 -3.45
N ALA A 556 21.00 -2.75 -2.92
CA ALA A 556 20.73 -1.48 -3.60
C ALA A 556 21.58 -1.36 -4.86
N MET A 557 20.97 -0.88 -5.94
CA MET A 557 21.67 -0.64 -7.21
C MET A 557 21.28 0.75 -7.74
N LYS A 558 22.29 1.54 -8.09
CA LYS A 558 22.11 2.80 -8.80
C LYS A 558 22.96 2.84 -10.05
N GLU A 559 22.29 2.92 -11.19
CA GLU A 559 22.93 3.28 -12.44
C GLU A 559 23.22 4.78 -12.39
N LEU A 560 24.47 5.16 -12.53
CA LEU A 560 24.91 6.54 -12.59
C LEU A 560 25.09 6.95 -14.05
N ASP A 561 24.25 7.85 -14.52
CA ASP A 561 24.27 8.37 -15.88
C ASP A 561 25.49 9.28 -16.11
N LEU A 562 25.69 9.77 -17.35
CA LEU A 562 26.82 10.66 -17.67
C LEU A 562 26.82 11.89 -16.76
N PRO A 563 27.99 12.26 -16.17
CA PRO A 563 28.12 13.44 -15.34
C PRO A 563 27.92 14.74 -16.14
N LYS A 564 27.64 15.81 -15.44
CA LYS A 564 27.35 17.15 -15.98
C LYS A 564 28.41 17.67 -16.96
N GLU A 565 29.65 17.29 -16.80
CA GLU A 565 30.75 17.69 -17.68
C GLU A 565 30.64 17.19 -19.11
N TYR A 566 29.78 16.20 -19.37
CA TYR A 566 29.56 15.63 -20.70
C TYR A 566 28.44 16.30 -21.50
N TYR A 567 27.67 17.22 -20.87
CA TYR A 567 26.55 17.89 -21.54
C TYR A 567 26.36 19.33 -21.06
N GLU A 568 25.62 20.11 -21.85
CA GLU A 568 25.12 21.44 -21.53
C GLU A 568 23.60 21.39 -21.41
N THR A 569 23.02 22.32 -20.67
CA THR A 569 21.58 22.46 -20.54
C THR A 569 21.19 23.91 -20.40
N SER A 570 20.08 24.30 -21.02
CA SER A 570 19.41 25.58 -20.79
C SER A 570 18.43 25.54 -19.62
N SER A 571 18.15 24.34 -19.09
CA SER A 571 17.25 24.13 -17.96
C SER A 571 17.92 24.45 -16.63
N ASN A 572 17.12 24.61 -15.59
CA ASN A 572 17.63 24.93 -14.24
C ASN A 572 18.51 23.76 -13.72
N ASN A 573 19.73 24.09 -13.34
CA ASN A 573 20.72 23.09 -12.88
C ASN A 573 20.28 22.28 -11.65
N ARG A 574 19.32 22.76 -10.86
CA ARG A 574 18.82 22.04 -9.69
C ARG A 574 18.07 20.74 -10.02
N ILE A 575 17.64 20.56 -11.27
CA ILE A 575 17.06 19.27 -11.72
C ILE A 575 18.12 18.21 -12.04
N PHE A 576 19.40 18.49 -11.78
CA PHE A 576 20.53 17.61 -12.02
C PHE A 576 21.47 17.55 -10.81
N ASP A 577 21.03 18.00 -9.61
CA ASP A 577 21.91 18.16 -8.45
C ASP A 577 22.00 16.90 -7.56
N GLY A 578 21.25 15.83 -7.90
CA GLY A 578 21.20 14.58 -7.15
C GLY A 578 20.45 14.70 -5.81
N ASN A 579 19.78 15.83 -5.57
CA ASN A 579 19.07 16.10 -4.33
C ASN A 579 17.54 16.06 -4.56
N THR A 580 16.92 14.94 -4.31
CA THR A 580 15.48 14.76 -4.49
C THR A 580 14.59 15.63 -3.61
N ASN A 581 15.17 16.31 -2.60
CA ASN A 581 14.46 17.31 -1.80
C ASN A 581 14.48 18.71 -2.43
N SER A 582 15.29 18.93 -3.48
CA SER A 582 15.27 20.16 -4.25
C SER A 582 14.30 20.06 -5.41
N VAL A 583 13.43 21.05 -5.59
CA VAL A 583 12.38 20.98 -6.62
C VAL A 583 12.43 22.23 -7.51
N VAL A 584 12.36 22.01 -8.82
CA VAL A 584 12.18 23.04 -9.83
C VAL A 584 10.77 22.96 -10.40
N TYR A 585 10.13 24.09 -10.56
CA TYR A 585 8.78 24.18 -11.10
C TYR A 585 8.80 24.69 -12.53
N LEU A 586 8.42 23.81 -13.48
CA LEU A 586 8.31 24.11 -14.90
C LEU A 586 6.84 24.41 -15.27
N LYS A 587 6.64 25.24 -16.29
CA LYS A 587 5.31 25.40 -16.89
C LYS A 587 4.99 24.22 -17.82
N ILE A 588 3.71 23.99 -18.08
CA ILE A 588 3.29 23.11 -19.17
C ILE A 588 3.92 23.62 -20.49
N ASN A 589 4.43 22.71 -21.29
CA ASN A 589 5.20 22.95 -22.52
C ASN A 589 6.57 23.62 -22.33
N GLU A 590 7.05 23.83 -21.11
CA GLU A 590 8.42 24.29 -20.86
C GLU A 590 9.38 23.09 -20.85
N PRO A 591 10.29 22.97 -21.84
CA PRO A 591 11.07 21.77 -22.02
C PRO A 591 12.28 21.70 -21.05
N ILE A 592 12.67 20.46 -20.71
CA ILE A 592 14.03 20.15 -20.23
C ILE A 592 14.87 19.82 -21.46
N ILE A 593 16.01 20.48 -21.62
CA ILE A 593 16.91 20.29 -22.77
C ILE A 593 18.28 19.90 -22.27
N ILE A 594 18.83 18.81 -22.80
CA ILE A 594 20.18 18.33 -22.57
C ILE A 594 20.86 18.23 -23.94
N THR A 595 22.00 18.90 -24.10
CA THR A 595 22.82 18.83 -25.32
C THR A 595 24.17 18.23 -24.97
N PHE A 596 24.44 17.01 -25.41
CA PHE A 596 25.71 16.34 -25.19
C PHE A 596 26.84 17.00 -25.98
N LYS A 597 28.06 17.04 -25.43
CA LYS A 597 29.24 17.53 -26.13
C LYS A 597 29.58 16.68 -27.36
N GLU A 598 29.36 15.37 -27.24
CA GLU A 598 29.52 14.40 -28.31
C GLU A 598 28.22 13.61 -28.51
N GLU A 599 28.02 13.05 -29.70
CA GLU A 599 26.87 12.20 -30.00
C GLU A 599 26.84 10.98 -29.09
N GLN A 600 25.70 10.65 -28.51
CA GLN A 600 25.49 9.52 -27.61
C GLN A 600 24.51 8.50 -28.18
N ASN A 601 24.60 7.27 -27.74
CA ASN A 601 23.55 6.28 -27.89
C ASN A 601 22.58 6.44 -26.72
N ILE A 602 21.43 7.04 -26.96
CA ILE A 602 20.41 7.35 -25.97
C ILE A 602 19.50 6.13 -25.82
N LEU A 603 19.39 5.62 -24.60
CA LEU A 603 18.64 4.41 -24.24
C LEU A 603 17.38 4.72 -23.43
N GLY A 604 17.24 5.96 -22.93
CA GLY A 604 16.12 6.31 -22.07
C GLY A 604 16.35 7.59 -21.27
N PHE A 605 15.49 7.78 -20.27
CA PHE A 605 15.60 8.88 -19.32
C PHE A 605 15.04 8.47 -17.96
N ARG A 606 15.36 9.26 -16.93
CA ARG A 606 14.81 9.20 -15.58
C ARG A 606 14.16 10.53 -15.25
N TYR A 607 12.99 10.47 -14.63
CA TYR A 607 12.29 11.62 -14.07
C TYR A 607 11.90 11.32 -12.64
N THR A 608 12.37 12.12 -11.70
CA THR A 608 11.94 12.07 -10.30
C THR A 608 11.00 13.24 -10.04
N PRO A 609 9.74 13.01 -9.71
CA PRO A 609 8.77 14.05 -9.37
C PRO A 609 9.10 14.68 -8.01
N ASN A 610 8.36 15.73 -7.65
CA ASN A 610 8.45 16.33 -6.33
C ASN A 610 8.17 15.30 -5.23
N GLN A 611 9.10 15.08 -4.32
CA GLN A 611 9.03 14.09 -3.22
C GLN A 611 8.38 14.65 -1.94
N THR A 612 7.95 15.92 -1.93
CA THR A 612 7.25 16.48 -0.78
C THR A 612 5.91 15.77 -0.59
N ARG A 613 5.61 15.38 0.63
CA ARG A 613 4.33 14.75 0.96
C ARG A 613 3.17 15.65 0.53
N ASP A 614 2.14 15.07 -0.08
CA ASP A 614 0.96 15.75 -0.62
C ASP A 614 1.28 16.79 -1.74
N ALA A 615 2.41 16.65 -2.40
CA ALA A 615 2.75 17.51 -3.53
C ALA A 615 1.80 17.29 -4.71
N SER A 616 1.49 18.37 -5.41
CA SER A 616 0.74 18.36 -6.67
C SER A 616 1.62 18.77 -7.85
N GLY A 617 1.10 18.62 -9.07
CA GLY A 617 1.81 19.03 -10.27
C GLY A 617 2.89 18.05 -10.72
N HIS A 618 2.75 16.74 -10.44
CA HIS A 618 3.59 15.73 -11.07
C HIS A 618 3.26 15.64 -12.56
N ILE A 619 4.28 15.51 -13.41
CA ILE A 619 4.08 15.38 -14.87
C ILE A 619 3.31 14.08 -15.14
N VAL A 620 2.21 14.20 -15.88
CA VAL A 620 1.42 13.03 -16.31
C VAL A 620 1.75 12.71 -17.76
N ASP A 621 1.40 13.57 -18.72
CA ASP A 621 1.70 13.36 -20.12
C ASP A 621 2.96 14.11 -20.52
N TYR A 622 3.75 13.50 -21.39
CA TYR A 622 5.00 14.09 -21.89
C TYR A 622 5.29 13.70 -23.35
N GLU A 623 6.13 14.50 -23.98
CA GLU A 623 6.73 14.22 -25.27
C GLU A 623 8.27 14.22 -25.14
N LEU A 624 8.93 13.26 -25.79
CA LEU A 624 10.37 13.15 -25.87
C LEU A 624 10.86 13.30 -27.31
N TYR A 625 11.86 14.15 -27.50
CA TYR A 625 12.48 14.37 -28.79
C TYR A 625 13.99 14.09 -28.69
N VAL A 626 14.56 13.56 -29.78
CA VAL A 626 16.01 13.43 -30.00
C VAL A 626 16.33 14.15 -31.30
N ASP A 627 17.27 15.10 -31.27
CA ASP A 627 17.65 15.94 -32.42
C ASP A 627 16.44 16.53 -33.18
N GLY A 628 15.44 17.01 -32.41
CA GLY A 628 14.22 17.60 -32.92
C GLY A 628 13.17 16.59 -33.47
N LYS A 629 13.48 15.30 -33.54
CA LYS A 629 12.53 14.26 -33.96
C LYS A 629 11.75 13.75 -32.76
N LEU A 630 10.41 13.73 -32.85
CA LEU A 630 9.56 13.11 -31.83
C LEU A 630 9.83 11.59 -31.76
N ILE A 631 10.22 11.13 -30.58
CA ILE A 631 10.49 9.72 -30.30
C ILE A 631 9.28 9.05 -29.66
N MET A 632 8.69 9.71 -28.66
CA MET A 632 7.53 9.16 -27.95
C MET A 632 6.63 10.26 -27.39
N LYS A 633 5.37 9.89 -27.22
CA LYS A 633 4.36 10.64 -26.48
C LYS A 633 3.67 9.63 -25.57
N LEU A 634 3.90 9.71 -24.27
CA LEU A 634 3.44 8.74 -23.27
C LEU A 634 2.95 9.44 -22.00
N SER A 635 2.52 8.64 -21.04
CA SER A 635 1.98 9.08 -19.75
C SER A 635 2.57 8.28 -18.59
N PHE A 636 2.75 8.96 -17.45
CA PHE A 636 3.05 8.35 -16.14
C PHE A 636 1.74 8.16 -15.36
N GLY A 637 0.95 7.14 -15.70
CA GLY A 637 -0.44 7.01 -15.26
C GLY A 637 -0.67 6.94 -13.76
N ASN A 638 0.27 6.37 -12.99
CA ASN A 638 0.12 6.18 -11.54
C ASN A 638 0.85 7.24 -10.70
N ILE A 639 1.45 8.24 -11.31
CA ILE A 639 2.37 9.17 -10.64
C ILE A 639 1.69 10.03 -9.57
N LYS A 640 0.38 10.22 -9.64
CA LYS A 640 -0.36 11.01 -8.66
C LYS A 640 -0.28 10.42 -7.26
N ASN A 641 -0.54 9.13 -7.14
CA ASN A 641 -0.68 8.44 -5.86
C ASN A 641 0.60 7.69 -5.46
N ASN A 642 1.50 7.44 -6.43
CA ASN A 642 2.79 6.80 -6.24
C ASN A 642 3.91 7.57 -6.96
N PRO A 643 4.34 8.74 -6.44
CA PRO A 643 5.28 9.64 -7.12
C PRO A 643 6.75 9.20 -6.98
N ILE A 644 7.07 7.97 -7.39
CA ILE A 644 8.44 7.44 -7.39
C ILE A 644 9.22 7.88 -8.63
N GLU A 645 10.53 7.61 -8.66
CA GLU A 645 11.37 7.81 -9.86
C GLU A 645 10.79 7.01 -11.03
N GLN A 646 10.57 7.68 -12.16
CA GLN A 646 10.11 7.09 -13.40
C GLN A 646 11.31 6.79 -14.30
N VAL A 647 11.51 5.54 -14.66
CA VAL A 647 12.60 5.08 -15.54
C VAL A 647 12.01 4.58 -16.84
N VAL A 648 12.24 5.31 -17.94
CA VAL A 648 11.74 4.97 -19.27
C VAL A 648 12.90 4.57 -20.16
N LYS A 649 12.96 3.30 -20.57
CA LYS A 649 13.97 2.76 -21.49
C LYS A 649 13.34 2.44 -22.85
N PHE A 650 14.08 2.66 -23.93
CA PHE A 650 13.69 2.37 -25.32
C PHE A 650 14.88 1.86 -26.14
N GLU A 651 14.62 1.44 -27.38
CA GLU A 651 15.69 1.04 -28.30
C GLU A 651 16.68 2.19 -28.53
N SER A 652 17.98 1.84 -28.62
CA SER A 652 19.05 2.82 -28.76
C SER A 652 18.85 3.77 -29.94
N ILE A 653 18.92 5.06 -29.67
CA ILE A 653 18.83 6.13 -30.67
C ILE A 653 20.07 6.99 -30.58
N LYS A 654 20.81 7.11 -31.69
CA LYS A 654 21.92 8.06 -31.76
C LYS A 654 21.42 9.48 -31.83
N GLY A 655 22.02 10.36 -31.01
CA GLY A 655 21.67 11.76 -31.00
C GLY A 655 22.54 12.60 -30.07
N LYS A 656 22.43 13.90 -30.23
CA LYS A 656 23.17 14.89 -29.47
C LYS A 656 22.29 15.74 -28.54
N GLU A 657 21.05 15.98 -28.94
CA GLU A 657 20.10 16.76 -28.13
C GLU A 657 18.92 15.88 -27.70
N VAL A 658 18.63 15.92 -26.40
CA VAL A 658 17.40 15.36 -25.84
C VAL A 658 16.53 16.49 -25.31
N LYS A 659 15.27 16.54 -25.76
CA LYS A 659 14.27 17.49 -25.32
C LYS A 659 13.08 16.77 -24.75
N PHE A 660 12.81 16.93 -23.46
CA PHE A 660 11.65 16.40 -22.75
C PHE A 660 10.64 17.52 -22.50
N VAL A 661 9.39 17.33 -22.87
CA VAL A 661 8.34 18.35 -22.79
C VAL A 661 7.19 17.87 -21.92
N PRO A 662 6.92 18.49 -20.76
CA PRO A 662 5.72 18.19 -19.96
C PRO A 662 4.48 18.73 -20.67
N MET A 663 3.48 17.87 -20.89
CA MET A 663 2.25 18.19 -21.62
C MET A 663 1.04 18.37 -20.70
N SER A 664 1.01 17.64 -19.58
CA SER A 664 -0.01 17.77 -18.53
C SER A 664 0.59 17.41 -17.17
N ASN A 665 -0.16 17.71 -16.11
CA ASN A 665 0.25 17.36 -14.75
C ASN A 665 -0.93 16.95 -13.89
N THR A 666 -0.64 16.41 -12.70
CA THR A 666 -1.66 16.07 -11.71
C THR A 666 -2.34 17.33 -11.17
N ASP A 667 -3.64 17.20 -10.88
CA ASP A 667 -4.48 18.20 -10.22
C ASP A 667 -4.64 19.52 -11.00
N ASN A 668 -4.32 19.53 -12.30
CA ASN A 668 -4.30 20.74 -13.15
C ASN A 668 -3.52 21.88 -12.47
N ALA A 669 -2.42 21.51 -11.81
CA ALA A 669 -1.57 22.48 -11.12
C ALA A 669 -0.96 23.48 -12.10
N LYS A 670 -0.66 24.69 -11.62
CA LYS A 670 -0.08 25.77 -12.43
C LYS A 670 1.29 25.40 -13.03
N ASN A 671 2.05 24.57 -12.33
CA ASN A 671 3.41 24.19 -12.70
C ASN A 671 3.61 22.68 -12.49
N CYS A 672 4.62 22.13 -13.15
CA CYS A 672 5.11 20.77 -12.97
C CYS A 672 6.30 20.74 -12.03
N GLY A 673 6.25 19.92 -10.97
CA GLY A 673 7.36 19.75 -10.02
C GLY A 673 8.34 18.67 -10.50
N VAL A 674 9.61 19.07 -10.68
CA VAL A 674 10.72 18.20 -11.06
C VAL A 674 11.79 18.26 -9.97
N ALA A 675 12.04 17.13 -9.30
CA ALA A 675 13.15 16.99 -8.38
C ALA A 675 14.44 16.66 -9.13
N GLU A 676 14.43 15.61 -9.98
CA GLU A 676 15.59 15.17 -10.74
C GLU A 676 15.21 14.76 -12.16
N PHE A 677 16.15 14.93 -13.10
CA PHE A 677 16.07 14.43 -14.45
C PHE A 677 17.45 13.99 -14.98
N SER A 678 17.52 12.85 -15.66
CA SER A 678 18.74 12.41 -16.34
C SER A 678 18.44 11.65 -17.63
N VAL A 679 19.43 11.53 -18.50
CA VAL A 679 19.36 10.76 -19.74
C VAL A 679 20.22 9.53 -19.63
N ILE A 680 19.62 8.37 -19.90
CA ILE A 680 20.30 7.08 -19.91
C ILE A 680 20.99 6.92 -21.26
N THR A 681 22.29 6.66 -21.24
CA THR A 681 23.11 6.41 -22.42
C THR A 681 23.81 5.05 -22.34
N ASP A 682 24.34 4.60 -23.48
CA ASP A 682 25.15 3.37 -23.58
C ASP A 682 26.42 3.42 -22.73
#